data_a10917b99272f98a88a63e57a7c9c5cb
#
_entry.id   a10917b99272f98a88a63e57a7c9c5cb
#
_cell.length_a   1.000
_cell.length_b   1.000
_cell.length_c   1.000
_cell.angle_alpha   90.00
_cell.angle_beta   90.00
_cell.angle_gamma   90.00
#
_symmetry.space_group_name_H-M   'P 1'
#
loop_
_entity.id
_entity.type
_entity.pdbx_description
1 polymer ?
#
loop_
_entity_poly.entity_id
_entity_poly.type
_entity_poly.pdbx_seq_one_letter_code
_entity_poly.pdbx_strand_id
1 'polypeptide(L)'
;MHVQLNITIGEEILRHNNVSDKENAFNRLVALFICKLVDEIQKDMEEIVDFQYKVGTDTYESLQDRLQRLHKEGMEKFMKEEIFYVPDDYAENLVRQYTGQERKNMIAHLKHTLRILKFYTNNDFAFKDVHNEQLFLQNGKILVEVVQLFEKFRIIGSENLQMLGDLFEQLLSKGFKQNEGQFFTPVPITRFIWNSLPVEKILKTEEGAGLPKIIDYACGAGHFLTEGFEAVSACVKANDSLRELDRSFAENNIFGIEKDYRLARVSKISLFMHGAGEGNIIFGDGLENYPDKNIKPNTFDILVANPPYSVSAFKPHLKLKNNSFSILDTISNNGSEIETLFVERISQLLKPNAVAAVILPSSILNKENESFICARESILKNFKIRAIVLMGNKTFGATGTNTVVLFLEKYNEPPKKADLIEDSIDAVFNGCNLDGWEDKAILEQYLKKIDVSSEVYERFLSEAVDIGDIEDKYFLKYKEAFLALSKTKEKQKQKTFGKLSEKEQKKLLTKQYYQYVKKIEREKMKYFSFVYDQRTLIVAAPDDNKGQEKFLGYKWSNRKGQEGIQIIDEGGMLYDAENRMSDRTIASLIRKMFNGEEVSLDDLEEYYYYLHTKDMISFSEVYFNKAIKTTKTRLLKDDPGLTVYSLSNEKTFDITIGDRVLSEEIVSGGRVPVYSANVYEEFGRIDKENMKDYSRPSVIWGIDGDWMVNIIPAGVPFYPTDHCGVLRIKTEKILPEYMMYALQAEGEYERFSRNNRASAQRIRSLVVQAPETKIQKNIIDELKALDDKINGQNAEIEKYENSIRTKFDQIFHLEEFISDGVFSKYEGYSVEDLCIDGRGRVINQQYIENHKGPYPVYSSQTTNDGIFGSIDTFDFDGEYITWTTDGAKAGTVFYRNGKFNCTNVCGTLKAKNDKVNMRYLAYLLNRIAYKFVSRVGNNKLMNDAMKKIVVPVPKRQLQDEFADFVQSVEKSKFECIGKKEKFEIEKDTFVHKYFR
;
A
#
# COMPACT_ATOMS: atom_id res chain seq x y z
N MET A 1 -16.13 -1.04 25.46
CA MET A 1 -17.24 -2.04 25.35
C MET A 1 -18.63 -1.40 25.25
N HIS A 2 -19.04 -0.46 26.12
CA HIS A 2 -20.37 0.18 26.04
C HIS A 2 -20.57 1.10 24.84
N VAL A 3 -19.55 1.79 24.34
CA VAL A 3 -19.64 2.72 23.22
C VAL A 3 -19.61 2.00 21.87
N GLN A 4 -18.83 0.95 21.75
CA GLN A 4 -18.86 0.09 20.55
C GLN A 4 -20.23 -0.57 20.35
N LEU A 5 -20.93 -0.88 21.46
CA LEU A 5 -22.31 -1.35 21.44
C LEU A 5 -23.28 -0.28 20.92
N ASN A 6 -23.04 1.00 21.27
CA ASN A 6 -23.93 2.10 20.91
C ASN A 6 -23.80 2.52 19.42
N ILE A 7 -22.64 2.31 18.79
CA ILE A 7 -22.48 2.53 17.32
C ILE A 7 -23.26 1.48 16.54
N THR A 8 -23.11 0.23 16.92
CA THR A 8 -23.86 -0.85 16.30
C THR A 8 -25.36 -0.62 16.43
N ILE A 9 -25.82 -0.09 17.57
CA ILE A 9 -27.21 0.31 17.79
C ILE A 9 -27.60 1.51 16.92
N GLY A 10 -26.74 2.52 16.75
CA GLY A 10 -26.99 3.66 15.86
C GLY A 10 -27.14 3.23 14.39
N GLU A 11 -26.27 2.35 13.91
CA GLU A 11 -26.39 1.75 12.57
C GLU A 11 -27.65 0.89 12.42
N GLU A 12 -28.04 0.19 13.47
CA GLU A 12 -29.29 -0.59 13.51
C GLU A 12 -30.50 0.31 13.47
N ILE A 13 -30.51 1.45 14.20
CA ILE A 13 -31.58 2.45 14.12
C ILE A 13 -31.76 2.94 12.68
N LEU A 14 -30.67 3.37 12.01
CA LEU A 14 -30.72 3.86 10.65
C LEU A 14 -31.18 2.75 9.68
N ARG A 15 -30.73 1.52 9.88
CA ARG A 15 -31.09 0.36 9.05
C ARG A 15 -32.54 -0.06 9.25
N HIS A 16 -33.02 -0.14 10.49
CA HIS A 16 -34.42 -0.48 10.80
C HIS A 16 -35.41 0.55 10.23
N ASN A 17 -34.98 1.81 10.15
CA ASN A 17 -35.74 2.88 9.56
C ASN A 17 -35.56 3.05 8.04
N ASN A 18 -34.87 2.09 7.36
CA ASN A 18 -34.60 2.12 5.92
C ASN A 18 -33.91 3.41 5.43
N VAL A 19 -32.97 3.93 6.21
CA VAL A 19 -32.06 5.02 5.79
C VAL A 19 -30.95 4.41 4.95
N SER A 20 -31.03 4.61 3.62
CA SER A 20 -30.07 4.00 2.66
C SER A 20 -28.92 4.92 2.28
N ASP A 21 -29.12 6.22 2.40
CA ASP A 21 -28.09 7.24 2.09
C ASP A 21 -27.16 7.44 3.30
N LYS A 22 -26.01 6.75 3.27
CA LYS A 22 -25.01 6.81 4.34
C LYS A 22 -24.36 8.19 4.45
N GLU A 23 -24.15 8.87 3.34
CA GLU A 23 -23.52 10.20 3.31
C GLU A 23 -24.43 11.25 3.94
N ASN A 24 -25.70 11.24 3.60
CA ASN A 24 -26.69 12.11 4.23
C ASN A 24 -26.81 11.82 5.73
N ALA A 25 -26.91 10.56 6.12
CA ALA A 25 -26.96 10.15 7.53
C ALA A 25 -25.73 10.66 8.32
N PHE A 26 -24.54 10.52 7.76
CA PHE A 26 -23.31 11.04 8.36
C PHE A 26 -23.37 12.55 8.58
N ASN A 27 -23.76 13.33 7.56
CA ASN A 27 -23.86 14.78 7.67
C ASN A 27 -24.84 15.22 8.78
N ARG A 28 -25.94 14.46 8.97
CA ARG A 28 -26.91 14.74 10.05
C ARG A 28 -26.35 14.40 11.44
N LEU A 29 -25.61 13.32 11.54
CA LEU A 29 -24.90 12.99 12.78
C LEU A 29 -23.87 14.06 13.15
N VAL A 30 -23.11 14.57 12.20
CA VAL A 30 -22.16 15.70 12.42
C VAL A 30 -22.90 16.94 12.94
N ALA A 31 -24.04 17.29 12.35
CA ALA A 31 -24.85 18.41 12.83
C ALA A 31 -25.36 18.20 14.27
N LEU A 32 -25.81 16.99 14.61
CA LEU A 32 -26.21 16.64 15.97
C LEU A 32 -25.05 16.68 16.98
N PHE A 33 -23.86 16.25 16.56
CA PHE A 33 -22.65 16.41 17.40
C PHE A 33 -22.31 17.85 17.69
N ILE A 34 -22.43 18.75 16.71
CA ILE A 34 -22.23 20.19 16.91
C ILE A 34 -23.24 20.73 17.95
N CYS A 35 -24.52 20.34 17.84
CA CYS A 35 -25.56 20.74 18.80
C CYS A 35 -25.21 20.30 20.22
N LYS A 36 -24.82 19.02 20.37
CA LYS A 36 -24.46 18.46 21.67
C LYS A 36 -23.23 19.13 22.25
N LEU A 37 -22.21 19.36 21.44
CA LEU A 37 -20.96 19.97 21.85
C LEU A 37 -21.17 21.42 22.38
N VAL A 38 -21.90 22.23 21.65
CA VAL A 38 -22.16 23.63 22.07
C VAL A 38 -22.96 23.69 23.36
N ASP A 39 -23.93 22.79 23.50
CA ASP A 39 -24.77 22.74 24.71
C ASP A 39 -23.94 22.31 25.95
N GLU A 40 -23.10 21.29 25.81
CA GLU A 40 -22.25 20.81 26.92
C GLU A 40 -21.18 21.82 27.35
N ILE A 41 -20.65 22.66 26.40
CA ILE A 41 -19.67 23.71 26.73
C ILE A 41 -20.31 24.84 27.52
N GLN A 42 -21.59 25.13 27.30
CA GLN A 42 -22.31 26.23 27.93
C GLN A 42 -22.82 25.87 29.33
N LYS A 43 -22.77 24.61 29.70
CA LYS A 43 -23.37 24.11 30.96
C LYS A 43 -22.35 23.40 31.84
N ASP A 44 -22.48 23.64 33.13
CA ASP A 44 -21.67 22.94 34.15
C ASP A 44 -21.99 21.43 34.16
N MET A 45 -21.06 20.64 34.73
CA MET A 45 -21.17 19.16 34.73
C MET A 45 -22.45 18.62 35.39
N GLU A 46 -23.00 19.39 36.35
CA GLU A 46 -24.22 19.02 37.07
C GLU A 46 -25.49 19.55 36.42
N GLU A 47 -25.38 20.45 35.45
CA GLU A 47 -26.54 21.04 34.77
C GLU A 47 -27.13 20.09 33.72
N ILE A 48 -28.46 20.19 33.59
CA ILE A 48 -29.20 19.41 32.59
C ILE A 48 -28.98 20.02 31.19
N VAL A 49 -28.48 19.19 30.25
CA VAL A 49 -28.26 19.63 28.88
C VAL A 49 -29.57 19.78 28.11
N ASP A 50 -29.60 20.72 27.17
CA ASP A 50 -30.75 20.94 26.27
C ASP A 50 -30.81 19.91 25.15
N PHE A 51 -29.68 19.27 24.83
CA PHE A 51 -29.59 18.19 23.85
C PHE A 51 -30.19 16.91 24.45
N GLN A 52 -31.49 16.84 24.47
CA GLN A 52 -32.24 15.66 24.94
C GLN A 52 -33.66 15.64 24.37
N TYR A 53 -34.33 14.50 24.47
CA TYR A 53 -35.77 14.41 24.20
C TYR A 53 -36.55 14.26 25.52
N LYS A 54 -37.30 15.29 25.90
CA LYS A 54 -38.07 15.35 27.15
C LYS A 54 -39.37 14.57 26.99
N VAL A 55 -39.39 13.31 27.39
CA VAL A 55 -40.55 12.43 27.25
C VAL A 55 -41.78 13.02 27.98
N GLY A 56 -42.91 13.09 27.30
CA GLY A 56 -44.17 13.64 27.83
C GLY A 56 -44.34 15.15 27.70
N THR A 57 -43.30 15.91 27.34
CA THR A 57 -43.36 17.34 27.14
C THR A 57 -42.94 17.78 25.74
N ASP A 58 -41.98 17.14 25.12
CA ASP A 58 -41.51 17.45 23.78
C ASP A 58 -42.43 16.95 22.68
N THR A 59 -42.64 17.77 21.66
CA THR A 59 -43.10 17.36 20.33
C THR A 59 -41.91 17.25 19.39
N TYR A 60 -42.09 16.65 18.21
CA TYR A 60 -41.02 16.59 17.20
C TYR A 60 -40.61 18.01 16.75
N GLU A 61 -41.57 18.97 16.73
CA GLU A 61 -41.28 20.37 16.41
C GLU A 61 -40.44 21.03 17.47
N SER A 62 -40.78 20.88 18.77
CA SER A 62 -40.01 21.48 19.87
C SER A 62 -38.61 20.93 19.97
N LEU A 63 -38.43 19.60 19.72
CA LEU A 63 -37.10 19.01 19.64
C LEU A 63 -36.29 19.60 18.48
N GLN A 64 -36.88 19.67 17.26
CA GLN A 64 -36.16 20.18 16.09
C GLN A 64 -35.85 21.67 16.22
N ASP A 65 -36.72 22.45 16.78
CA ASP A 65 -36.48 23.89 17.09
C ASP A 65 -35.26 24.06 18.02
N ARG A 66 -35.25 23.30 19.10
CA ARG A 66 -34.13 23.32 20.06
C ARG A 66 -32.80 22.89 19.40
N LEU A 67 -32.80 21.86 18.57
CA LEU A 67 -31.64 21.45 17.82
C LEU A 67 -31.20 22.47 16.78
N GLN A 68 -32.13 23.15 16.07
CA GLN A 68 -31.80 24.24 15.14
C GLN A 68 -31.13 25.41 15.85
N ARG A 69 -31.60 25.76 17.04
CA ARG A 69 -30.99 26.82 17.85
C ARG A 69 -29.57 26.43 18.27
N LEU A 70 -29.38 25.23 18.83
CA LEU A 70 -28.07 24.70 19.21
C LEU A 70 -27.14 24.59 18.00
N HIS A 71 -27.64 24.17 16.83
CA HIS A 71 -26.87 24.12 15.61
C HIS A 71 -26.39 25.50 15.16
N LYS A 72 -27.26 26.51 15.22
CA LYS A 72 -26.86 27.88 14.93
C LYS A 72 -25.75 28.38 15.85
N GLU A 73 -25.92 28.21 17.15
CA GLU A 73 -24.92 28.57 18.15
C GLU A 73 -23.59 27.84 17.95
N GLY A 74 -23.64 26.55 17.64
CA GLY A 74 -22.48 25.73 17.35
C GLY A 74 -21.77 26.13 16.07
N MET A 75 -22.51 26.44 15.01
CA MET A 75 -21.93 26.90 13.75
C MET A 75 -21.26 28.25 13.88
N GLU A 76 -21.89 29.20 14.57
CA GLU A 76 -21.28 30.51 14.88
C GLU A 76 -20.01 30.35 15.72
N LYS A 77 -20.06 29.52 16.76
CA LYS A 77 -18.94 29.31 17.68
C LYS A 77 -17.76 28.57 17.06
N PHE A 78 -18.01 27.39 16.45
CA PHE A 78 -16.95 26.49 15.97
C PHE A 78 -16.57 26.73 14.51
N MET A 79 -17.54 27.11 13.68
CA MET A 79 -17.29 27.26 12.24
C MET A 79 -17.06 28.73 11.84
N LYS A 80 -17.40 29.67 12.71
CA LYS A 80 -17.42 31.12 12.42
C LYS A 80 -18.37 31.43 11.24
N GLU A 81 -19.45 30.66 11.15
CA GLU A 81 -20.47 30.77 10.09
C GLU A 81 -21.81 31.16 10.70
N GLU A 82 -22.43 32.17 10.15
CA GLU A 82 -23.76 32.61 10.55
C GLU A 82 -24.82 31.77 9.81
N ILE A 83 -25.63 31.02 10.57
CA ILE A 83 -26.77 30.26 10.03
C ILE A 83 -28.06 30.98 10.46
N PHE A 84 -28.97 31.09 9.50
CA PHE A 84 -30.26 31.71 9.76
C PHE A 84 -31.16 30.75 10.59
N TYR A 85 -31.63 31.30 11.74
CA TYR A 85 -32.59 30.63 12.62
C TYR A 85 -33.82 31.51 12.78
N VAL A 86 -35.01 30.90 12.73
CA VAL A 86 -36.30 31.60 12.90
C VAL A 86 -36.75 31.48 14.36
N PRO A 87 -36.60 32.56 15.20
CA PRO A 87 -37.08 32.53 16.59
C PRO A 87 -38.61 32.59 16.64
N ASP A 88 -39.20 32.19 17.77
CA ASP A 88 -40.65 32.09 17.94
C ASP A 88 -41.39 33.42 17.80
N ASP A 89 -40.72 34.54 18.16
CA ASP A 89 -41.24 35.89 18.08
C ASP A 89 -40.99 36.57 16.71
N TYR A 90 -40.44 35.83 15.75
CA TYR A 90 -40.06 36.39 14.44
C TYR A 90 -41.26 36.96 13.68
N ALA A 91 -42.41 36.27 13.72
CA ALA A 91 -43.66 36.77 13.10
C ALA A 91 -44.16 38.04 13.75
N GLU A 92 -44.11 38.16 15.10
CA GLU A 92 -44.50 39.35 15.85
C GLU A 92 -43.58 40.51 15.50
N ASN A 93 -42.29 40.27 15.39
CA ASN A 93 -41.28 41.27 15.09
C ASN A 93 -41.45 41.87 13.68
N LEU A 94 -41.79 41.02 12.69
CA LEU A 94 -42.04 41.47 11.31
C LEU A 94 -43.21 42.42 11.17
N VAL A 95 -44.26 42.25 12.00
CA VAL A 95 -45.49 43.03 11.89
C VAL A 95 -45.69 44.03 13.07
N ARG A 96 -44.61 44.48 13.67
CA ARG A 96 -44.64 45.43 14.83
C ARG A 96 -45.38 46.73 14.53
N GLN A 97 -45.36 47.22 13.29
CA GLN A 97 -45.98 48.43 12.84
C GLN A 97 -47.49 48.36 12.63
N TYR A 98 -48.09 47.16 12.62
CA TYR A 98 -49.53 46.95 12.46
C TYR A 98 -50.19 46.84 13.84
N THR A 99 -51.52 47.13 13.90
CA THR A 99 -52.30 47.11 15.15
C THR A 99 -53.65 46.42 14.94
N GLY A 100 -54.30 46.04 16.04
CA GLY A 100 -55.67 45.51 16.02
C GLY A 100 -55.83 44.10 15.48
N GLN A 101 -56.97 43.80 14.90
CA GLN A 101 -57.33 42.48 14.41
C GLN A 101 -56.52 42.09 13.16
N GLU A 102 -56.19 43.06 12.34
CA GLU A 102 -55.35 42.83 11.14
C GLU A 102 -53.96 42.31 11.52
N ARG A 103 -53.31 42.87 12.54
CA ARG A 103 -52.06 42.38 13.07
C ARG A 103 -52.17 40.91 13.53
N LYS A 104 -53.25 40.59 14.28
CA LYS A 104 -53.45 39.20 14.74
C LYS A 104 -53.62 38.21 13.58
N ASN A 105 -54.35 38.56 12.53
CA ASN A 105 -54.51 37.72 11.37
C ASN A 105 -53.20 37.53 10.61
N MET A 106 -52.40 38.60 10.43
CA MET A 106 -51.11 38.56 9.80
C MET A 106 -50.12 37.69 10.60
N ILE A 107 -50.07 37.84 11.91
CA ILE A 107 -49.22 37.01 12.78
C ILE A 107 -49.63 35.53 12.64
N ALA A 108 -50.92 35.18 12.66
CA ALA A 108 -51.39 33.83 12.53
C ALA A 108 -51.01 33.20 11.17
N HIS A 109 -51.15 33.97 10.07
CA HIS A 109 -50.76 33.52 8.74
C HIS A 109 -49.25 33.38 8.60
N LEU A 110 -48.47 34.34 9.09
CA LEU A 110 -46.99 34.24 9.09
C LEU A 110 -46.48 33.07 9.93
N LYS A 111 -47.02 32.85 11.14
CA LYS A 111 -46.69 31.70 11.96
C LYS A 111 -46.96 30.38 11.28
N HIS A 112 -48.11 30.27 10.61
CA HIS A 112 -48.43 29.07 9.84
C HIS A 112 -47.45 28.83 8.70
N THR A 113 -47.14 29.88 7.92
CA THR A 113 -46.14 29.78 6.80
C THR A 113 -44.75 29.48 7.31
N LEU A 114 -44.29 30.18 8.37
CA LEU A 114 -43.01 29.94 8.97
C LEU A 114 -42.89 28.53 9.58
N ARG A 115 -43.98 28.00 10.18
CA ARG A 115 -43.99 26.63 10.68
C ARG A 115 -43.79 25.62 9.55
N ILE A 116 -44.44 25.82 8.41
CA ILE A 116 -44.23 24.93 7.24
C ILE A 116 -42.79 25.02 6.76
N LEU A 117 -42.24 26.20 6.61
CA LEU A 117 -40.86 26.39 6.16
C LEU A 117 -39.83 25.85 7.17
N LYS A 118 -40.07 26.05 8.46
CA LYS A 118 -39.15 25.64 9.54
C LYS A 118 -39.08 24.13 9.75
N PHE A 119 -40.21 23.41 9.60
CA PHE A 119 -40.32 22.00 9.95
C PHE A 119 -40.63 21.09 8.77
N TYR A 120 -41.54 21.49 7.87
CA TYR A 120 -42.04 20.55 6.86
C TYR A 120 -41.34 20.65 5.51
N THR A 121 -40.39 21.54 5.39
CA THR A 121 -39.50 21.66 4.21
C THR A 121 -38.02 21.77 4.56
N ASN A 122 -37.70 21.69 5.85
CA ASN A 122 -36.31 21.80 6.35
C ASN A 122 -35.68 20.40 6.49
N ASN A 123 -34.50 20.25 5.92
CA ASN A 123 -33.74 19.01 5.88
C ASN A 123 -32.47 19.00 6.78
N ASP A 124 -32.29 19.97 7.69
CA ASP A 124 -31.07 20.09 8.52
C ASP A 124 -30.82 18.85 9.37
N PHE A 125 -31.87 18.24 9.91
CA PHE A 125 -31.82 17.01 10.71
C PHE A 125 -32.62 15.87 10.08
N ALA A 126 -32.79 15.88 8.77
CA ALA A 126 -33.59 14.91 8.03
C ALA A 126 -32.75 13.70 7.59
N PHE A 127 -32.93 12.57 8.22
CA PHE A 127 -32.38 11.29 7.77
C PHE A 127 -33.09 10.74 6.53
N LYS A 128 -34.29 11.22 6.25
CA LYS A 128 -35.06 11.05 5.02
C LYS A 128 -35.55 12.40 4.56
N ASP A 129 -35.59 12.64 3.27
CA ASP A 129 -36.03 13.91 2.72
C ASP A 129 -37.41 14.34 3.24
N VAL A 130 -37.48 15.52 3.81
CA VAL A 130 -38.70 16.10 4.38
C VAL A 130 -39.23 17.18 3.45
N HIS A 131 -40.43 16.98 2.89
CA HIS A 131 -41.12 17.97 2.07
C HIS A 131 -42.64 18.03 2.33
N ASN A 132 -43.11 17.42 3.42
CA ASN A 132 -44.46 17.52 3.95
C ASN A 132 -44.53 17.05 5.42
N GLU A 133 -45.68 17.30 6.07
CA GLU A 133 -45.88 16.95 7.50
C GLU A 133 -45.77 15.44 7.75
N GLN A 134 -46.24 14.58 6.85
CA GLN A 134 -46.17 13.13 7.05
C GLN A 134 -44.72 12.63 7.08
N LEU A 135 -43.87 13.11 6.18
CA LEU A 135 -42.44 12.78 6.14
C LEU A 135 -41.68 13.37 7.33
N PHE A 136 -42.07 14.59 7.76
CA PHE A 136 -41.55 15.19 9.00
C PHE A 136 -41.83 14.31 10.23
N LEU A 137 -43.04 13.80 10.38
CA LEU A 137 -43.40 12.89 11.48
C LEU A 137 -42.64 11.56 11.42
N GLN A 138 -42.41 11.02 10.24
CA GLN A 138 -41.58 9.83 10.06
C GLN A 138 -40.13 10.08 10.42
N ASN A 139 -39.57 11.20 9.99
CA ASN A 139 -38.21 11.59 10.33
C ASN A 139 -38.06 11.89 11.83
N GLY A 140 -39.10 12.49 12.46
CA GLY A 140 -39.11 12.81 13.89
C GLY A 140 -38.90 11.59 14.78
N LYS A 141 -39.44 10.43 14.41
CA LYS A 141 -39.20 9.17 15.11
C LYS A 141 -37.73 8.77 15.07
N ILE A 142 -37.11 8.83 13.90
CA ILE A 142 -35.69 8.54 13.72
C ILE A 142 -34.80 9.50 14.52
N LEU A 143 -35.13 10.78 14.45
CA LEU A 143 -34.40 11.85 15.16
C LEU A 143 -34.45 11.65 16.68
N VAL A 144 -35.63 11.29 17.23
CA VAL A 144 -35.79 11.00 18.67
C VAL A 144 -34.93 9.79 19.07
N GLU A 145 -34.98 8.70 18.33
CA GLU A 145 -34.18 7.51 18.63
C GLU A 145 -32.67 7.83 18.62
N VAL A 146 -32.19 8.63 17.66
CA VAL A 146 -30.78 9.03 17.57
C VAL A 146 -30.42 9.98 18.71
N VAL A 147 -31.24 11.00 19.03
CA VAL A 147 -30.98 11.90 20.14
C VAL A 147 -30.91 11.16 21.47
N GLN A 148 -31.86 10.25 21.73
CA GLN A 148 -31.91 9.42 22.95
C GLN A 148 -30.70 8.48 23.09
N LEU A 149 -30.08 8.11 21.97
CA LEU A 149 -28.83 7.35 22.02
C LEU A 149 -27.68 8.20 22.53
N PHE A 150 -27.58 9.47 22.09
CA PHE A 150 -26.49 10.37 22.43
C PHE A 150 -26.71 11.17 23.73
N GLU A 151 -27.94 11.38 24.19
CA GLU A 151 -28.22 12.15 25.42
C GLU A 151 -27.70 11.47 26.71
N LYS A 152 -27.44 10.16 26.67
CA LYS A 152 -27.07 9.33 27.84
C LYS A 152 -25.66 9.58 28.38
N PHE A 153 -24.82 10.27 27.66
CA PHE A 153 -23.43 10.54 28.04
C PHE A 153 -23.01 11.95 27.67
N ARG A 154 -22.08 12.50 28.44
CA ARG A 154 -21.41 13.78 28.12
C ARG A 154 -20.14 13.54 27.34
N ILE A 155 -19.90 14.37 26.35
CA ILE A 155 -18.70 14.38 25.50
C ILE A 155 -17.56 15.12 26.22
N ILE A 156 -17.89 16.25 26.85
CA ILE A 156 -16.90 17.13 27.48
C ILE A 156 -16.64 16.70 28.93
N GLY A 157 -15.34 16.62 29.30
CA GLY A 157 -14.92 16.27 30.67
C GLY A 157 -14.92 14.79 31.01
N SER A 158 -15.14 13.90 30.05
CA SER A 158 -15.00 12.47 30.26
C SER A 158 -13.57 12.01 29.91
N GLU A 159 -13.03 11.02 30.67
CA GLU A 159 -11.80 10.29 30.31
C GLU A 159 -11.91 9.55 28.95
N ASN A 160 -13.06 9.69 28.29
CA ASN A 160 -13.47 8.98 27.07
C ASN A 160 -13.37 9.82 25.78
N LEU A 161 -12.68 10.96 25.79
CA LEU A 161 -12.53 11.79 24.57
C LEU A 161 -11.89 11.02 23.41
N GLN A 162 -10.87 10.22 23.72
CA GLN A 162 -10.22 9.39 22.72
C GLN A 162 -11.18 8.34 22.13
N MET A 163 -12.03 7.75 22.96
CA MET A 163 -13.02 6.77 22.54
C MET A 163 -14.13 7.38 21.66
N LEU A 164 -14.48 8.64 21.87
CA LEU A 164 -15.41 9.38 21.02
C LEU A 164 -14.78 9.81 19.69
N GLY A 165 -13.49 10.13 19.71
CA GLY A 165 -12.70 10.32 18.48
C GLY A 165 -12.70 9.04 17.63
N ASP A 166 -12.38 7.91 18.22
CA ASP A 166 -12.42 6.57 17.56
C ASP A 166 -13.81 6.22 17.01
N LEU A 167 -14.87 6.60 17.75
CA LEU A 167 -16.25 6.46 17.32
C LEU A 167 -16.55 7.26 16.05
N PHE A 168 -16.19 8.52 16.08
CA PHE A 168 -16.41 9.45 15.00
C PHE A 168 -15.65 9.01 13.74
N GLU A 169 -14.47 8.49 13.94
CA GLU A 169 -13.61 7.95 12.91
C GLU A 169 -14.15 6.68 12.26
N GLN A 170 -14.72 5.78 13.04
CA GLN A 170 -15.41 4.59 12.51
C GLN A 170 -16.65 4.97 11.69
N LEU A 171 -17.38 6.01 12.09
CA LEU A 171 -18.50 6.55 11.32
C LEU A 171 -18.02 7.20 10.01
N LEU A 172 -16.88 7.90 10.05
CA LEU A 172 -16.22 8.48 8.87
C LEU A 172 -15.79 7.42 7.86
N SER A 173 -15.07 6.40 8.32
CA SER A 173 -14.54 5.33 7.46
C SER A 173 -15.65 4.52 6.75
N LYS A 174 -16.85 4.48 7.35
CA LYS A 174 -18.02 3.78 6.80
C LYS A 174 -18.96 4.68 5.99
N GLY A 175 -18.98 5.98 6.24
CA GLY A 175 -19.92 6.94 5.66
C GLY A 175 -19.48 7.57 4.35
N PHE A 176 -18.18 7.71 4.12
CA PHE A 176 -17.66 8.34 2.92
C PHE A 176 -17.26 7.32 1.85
N LYS A 177 -17.86 7.44 0.65
CA LYS A 177 -17.29 6.83 -0.55
C LYS A 177 -16.05 7.61 -0.95
N GLN A 178 -14.95 6.91 -1.14
CA GLN A 178 -13.72 7.46 -1.69
C GLN A 178 -14.00 7.90 -3.14
N ASN A 179 -14.12 9.19 -3.37
CA ASN A 179 -14.22 9.76 -4.69
C ASN A 179 -12.85 10.33 -5.10
N GLU A 180 -12.41 9.98 -6.30
CA GLU A 180 -11.32 10.65 -7.05
C GLU A 180 -10.01 10.90 -6.26
N GLY A 181 -9.34 9.82 -5.81
CA GLY A 181 -7.98 9.91 -5.26
C GLY A 181 -7.86 10.38 -3.80
N GLN A 182 -8.97 10.54 -3.09
CA GLN A 182 -8.98 10.83 -1.65
C GLN A 182 -8.95 9.53 -0.85
N PHE A 183 -7.91 9.32 -0.06
CA PHE A 183 -7.76 8.17 0.83
C PHE A 183 -7.59 8.65 2.27
N PHE A 184 -8.45 8.18 3.15
CA PHE A 184 -8.24 8.42 4.59
C PHE A 184 -7.02 7.64 5.07
N THR A 185 -6.11 8.34 5.74
CA THR A 185 -4.96 7.70 6.35
C THR A 185 -5.40 6.94 7.59
N PRO A 186 -5.12 5.63 7.67
CA PRO A 186 -5.40 4.86 8.89
C PRO A 186 -4.73 5.47 10.12
N VAL A 187 -5.45 5.55 11.24
CA VAL A 187 -4.90 6.09 12.49
C VAL A 187 -3.62 5.39 12.95
N PRO A 188 -3.47 4.07 12.86
CA PRO A 188 -2.19 3.44 13.17
C PRO A 188 -1.02 4.01 12.34
N ILE A 189 -1.26 4.46 11.10
CA ILE A 189 -0.22 5.06 10.27
C ILE A 189 0.06 6.51 10.70
N THR A 190 -0.94 7.28 11.07
CA THR A 190 -0.73 8.64 11.61
C THR A 190 0.02 8.57 12.94
N ARG A 191 -0.33 7.64 13.83
CA ARG A 191 0.40 7.36 15.08
C ARG A 191 1.85 6.96 14.84
N PHE A 192 2.08 6.04 13.91
CA PHE A 192 3.43 5.65 13.49
C PHE A 192 4.25 6.86 13.04
N ILE A 193 3.71 7.71 12.18
CA ILE A 193 4.40 8.90 11.68
C ILE A 193 4.74 9.85 12.83
N TRP A 194 3.81 10.13 13.73
CA TRP A 194 4.06 10.99 14.86
C TRP A 194 5.05 10.40 15.88
N ASN A 195 5.03 9.08 16.09
CA ASN A 195 6.02 8.39 16.91
C ASN A 195 7.43 8.40 16.29
N SER A 196 7.53 8.59 14.98
CA SER A 196 8.78 8.64 14.23
C SER A 196 9.42 10.03 14.16
N LEU A 197 8.63 11.10 14.37
CA LEU A 197 9.11 12.49 14.31
C LEU A 197 9.83 12.90 15.59
N PRO A 198 10.90 13.72 15.51
CA PRO A 198 11.73 14.11 16.65
C PRO A 198 11.11 15.28 17.44
N VAL A 199 9.87 15.11 17.93
CA VAL A 199 9.11 16.18 18.62
C VAL A 199 9.88 16.69 19.84
N GLU A 200 10.52 15.81 20.60
CA GLU A 200 11.31 16.14 21.79
C GLU A 200 12.52 17.03 21.47
N LYS A 201 13.17 16.80 20.31
CA LYS A 201 14.28 17.61 19.81
C LYS A 201 13.80 19.02 19.45
N ILE A 202 12.64 19.12 18.79
CA ILE A 202 12.07 20.40 18.37
C ILE A 202 11.67 21.23 19.59
N LEU A 203 11.14 20.60 20.65
CA LEU A 203 10.75 21.27 21.90
C LEU A 203 11.96 21.77 22.72
N LYS A 204 13.14 21.21 22.57
CA LYS A 204 14.37 21.51 23.36
C LYS A 204 15.26 22.61 22.76
N THR A 205 14.90 23.23 21.64
CA THR A 205 15.70 24.29 21.04
C THR A 205 15.83 25.52 21.97
N GLU A 206 17.07 25.99 22.19
CA GLU A 206 17.49 26.85 23.31
C GLU A 206 17.00 28.32 23.30
N GLU A 207 16.47 28.80 22.22
CA GLU A 207 16.05 30.22 22.14
C GLU A 207 14.53 30.36 22.26
N GLY A 208 14.06 30.51 23.51
CA GLY A 208 12.72 30.96 23.80
C GLY A 208 11.63 30.01 23.33
N ALA A 209 11.51 28.88 24.00
CA ALA A 209 10.61 27.76 23.77
C ALA A 209 9.21 28.13 23.28
N GLY A 210 9.09 28.41 21.99
CA GLY A 210 7.80 28.40 21.32
C GLY A 210 7.43 26.96 20.97
N LEU A 211 6.21 26.58 21.27
CA LEU A 211 5.64 25.30 20.82
C LEU A 211 5.64 25.23 19.28
N PRO A 212 5.87 24.05 18.66
CA PRO A 212 6.03 23.94 17.23
C PRO A 212 4.74 24.30 16.47
N LYS A 213 4.87 24.97 15.33
CA LYS A 213 3.78 25.16 14.38
C LYS A 213 3.68 23.97 13.45
N ILE A 214 2.53 23.34 13.44
CA ILE A 214 2.22 22.12 12.72
C ILE A 214 1.27 22.45 11.58
N ILE A 215 1.49 21.86 10.39
CA ILE A 215 0.55 21.97 9.26
C ILE A 215 0.32 20.62 8.58
N ASP A 216 -0.95 20.40 8.22
CA ASP A 216 -1.38 19.44 7.21
C ASP A 216 -2.11 20.18 6.09
N TYR A 217 -1.52 20.24 4.91
CA TYR A 217 -2.07 20.98 3.76
C TYR A 217 -3.14 20.19 2.98
N ALA A 218 -3.50 18.98 3.39
CA ALA A 218 -4.56 18.13 2.84
C ALA A 218 -5.17 17.29 3.96
N CYS A 219 -5.70 18.00 5.00
CA CYS A 219 -5.92 17.40 6.30
C CYS A 219 -7.09 16.40 6.38
N GLY A 220 -7.95 16.34 5.36
CA GLY A 220 -9.08 15.43 5.37
C GLY A 220 -9.93 15.58 6.63
N ALA A 221 -10.10 14.48 7.36
CA ALA A 221 -10.81 14.46 8.65
C ALA A 221 -9.97 14.93 9.85
N GLY A 222 -8.69 15.29 9.65
CA GLY A 222 -7.83 15.86 10.67
C GLY A 222 -7.01 14.87 11.49
N HIS A 223 -6.94 13.61 11.11
CA HIS A 223 -6.25 12.55 11.87
C HIS A 223 -4.78 12.88 12.17
N PHE A 224 -4.04 13.44 11.22
CA PHE A 224 -2.67 13.88 11.46
C PHE A 224 -2.59 15.00 12.50
N LEU A 225 -3.57 15.88 12.51
CA LEU A 225 -3.58 17.03 13.41
C LEU A 225 -3.98 16.64 14.83
N THR A 226 -4.94 15.73 14.99
CA THR A 226 -5.34 15.20 16.30
C THR A 226 -4.21 14.38 16.92
N GLU A 227 -3.62 13.46 16.20
CA GLU A 227 -2.47 12.69 16.68
C GLU A 227 -1.24 13.59 16.93
N GLY A 228 -1.11 14.69 16.20
CA GLY A 228 -0.08 15.71 16.44
C GLY A 228 -0.26 16.44 17.76
N PHE A 229 -1.48 16.81 18.08
CA PHE A 229 -1.82 17.38 19.37
C PHE A 229 -1.48 16.42 20.51
N GLU A 230 -1.89 15.16 20.40
CA GLU A 230 -1.59 14.11 21.38
C GLU A 230 -0.08 13.88 21.53
N ALA A 231 0.66 13.84 20.42
CA ALA A 231 2.09 13.62 20.42
C ALA A 231 2.85 14.75 21.12
N VAL A 232 2.51 16.01 20.85
CA VAL A 232 3.12 17.18 21.50
C VAL A 232 2.71 17.23 22.97
N SER A 233 1.44 16.97 23.29
CA SER A 233 0.95 16.91 24.67
C SER A 233 1.69 15.88 25.52
N ALA A 234 1.92 14.68 24.97
CA ALA A 234 2.67 13.63 25.65
C ALA A 234 4.12 14.04 25.92
N CYS A 235 4.79 14.69 24.95
CA CYS A 235 6.16 15.18 25.11
C CYS A 235 6.24 16.34 26.14
N VAL A 236 5.25 17.22 26.18
CA VAL A 236 5.18 18.31 27.16
C VAL A 236 4.97 17.76 28.56
N LYS A 237 4.04 16.81 28.75
CA LYS A 237 3.80 16.14 30.05
C LYS A 237 5.01 15.37 30.58
N ALA A 238 5.80 14.77 29.69
CA ALA A 238 7.02 14.05 30.05
C ALA A 238 8.18 14.98 30.47
N ASN A 239 8.06 16.29 30.23
CA ASN A 239 9.08 17.27 30.53
C ASN A 239 8.59 18.18 31.66
N ASP A 240 9.03 17.91 32.92
CA ASP A 240 8.60 18.62 34.15
C ASP A 240 8.82 20.15 34.11
N SER A 241 9.63 20.64 33.15
CA SER A 241 9.88 22.08 32.95
C SER A 241 8.82 22.79 32.09
N LEU A 242 7.96 22.05 31.42
CA LEU A 242 6.93 22.57 30.51
C LEU A 242 5.56 22.49 31.19
N ARG A 243 4.78 23.57 31.11
CA ARG A 243 3.40 23.61 31.62
C ARG A 243 2.49 22.69 30.79
N GLU A 244 1.39 22.25 31.38
CA GLU A 244 0.33 21.58 30.59
C GLU A 244 -0.07 22.43 29.38
N LEU A 245 -0.24 21.74 28.21
CA LEU A 245 -0.77 22.40 27.02
C LEU A 245 -2.21 22.86 27.32
N ASP A 246 -2.44 24.16 27.16
CA ASP A 246 -3.78 24.70 27.19
C ASP A 246 -4.42 24.65 25.79
N ARG A 247 -5.72 24.95 25.71
CA ARG A 247 -6.46 24.96 24.44
C ARG A 247 -5.89 25.97 23.43
N SER A 248 -5.16 27.00 23.91
CA SER A 248 -4.56 28.02 23.06
C SER A 248 -3.43 27.49 22.16
N PHE A 249 -2.84 26.33 22.52
CA PHE A 249 -1.81 25.72 21.69
C PHE A 249 -2.35 25.38 20.29
N ALA A 250 -3.46 24.66 20.21
CA ALA A 250 -3.99 24.25 18.91
C ALA A 250 -4.49 25.45 18.10
N GLU A 251 -5.09 26.46 18.75
CA GLU A 251 -5.55 27.69 18.10
C GLU A 251 -4.40 28.52 17.50
N ASN A 252 -3.20 28.42 18.05
CA ASN A 252 -2.05 29.19 17.58
C ASN A 252 -1.05 28.39 16.74
N ASN A 253 -1.03 27.06 16.89
CA ASN A 253 0.06 26.24 16.40
C ASN A 253 -0.37 25.09 15.48
N ILE A 254 -1.66 24.67 15.47
CA ILE A 254 -2.14 23.60 14.61
C ILE A 254 -2.91 24.19 13.43
N PHE A 255 -2.46 23.86 12.21
CA PHE A 255 -3.02 24.37 10.97
C PHE A 255 -3.40 23.22 10.04
N GLY A 256 -4.57 23.33 9.40
CA GLY A 256 -5.02 22.39 8.39
C GLY A 256 -5.66 23.10 7.20
N ILE A 257 -5.47 22.56 6.00
CA ILE A 257 -6.17 23.01 4.80
C ILE A 257 -6.91 21.83 4.21
N GLU A 258 -8.20 22.00 3.91
CA GLU A 258 -9.01 20.96 3.29
C GLU A 258 -9.91 21.56 2.22
N LYS A 259 -9.95 20.93 1.05
CA LYS A 259 -10.71 21.39 -0.12
C LYS A 259 -12.18 20.95 -0.10
N ASP A 260 -12.51 19.89 0.62
CA ASP A 260 -13.89 19.49 0.87
C ASP A 260 -14.41 20.17 2.14
N TYR A 261 -15.43 21.01 1.97
CA TYR A 261 -16.04 21.76 3.08
C TYR A 261 -16.53 20.85 4.23
N ARG A 262 -17.08 19.67 3.88
CA ARG A 262 -17.60 18.72 4.87
C ARG A 262 -16.48 18.13 5.71
N LEU A 263 -15.35 17.77 5.09
CA LEU A 263 -14.17 17.24 5.78
C LEU A 263 -13.49 18.33 6.62
N ALA A 264 -13.44 19.56 6.15
CA ALA A 264 -12.92 20.68 6.95
C ALA A 264 -13.72 20.87 8.25
N ARG A 265 -15.07 20.76 8.20
CA ARG A 265 -15.93 20.76 9.40
C ARG A 265 -15.62 19.59 10.33
N VAL A 266 -15.51 18.40 9.76
CA VAL A 266 -15.16 17.19 10.50
C VAL A 266 -13.81 17.33 11.21
N SER A 267 -12.81 17.86 10.53
CA SER A 267 -11.47 18.08 11.10
C SER A 267 -11.52 19.05 12.31
N LYS A 268 -12.30 20.13 12.23
CA LYS A 268 -12.53 21.05 13.38
C LYS A 268 -13.16 20.34 14.57
N ILE A 269 -14.20 19.57 14.33
CA ILE A 269 -14.90 18.81 15.37
C ILE A 269 -13.96 17.78 15.99
N SER A 270 -13.21 17.04 15.17
CA SER A 270 -12.25 16.05 15.62
C SER A 270 -11.19 16.67 16.55
N LEU A 271 -10.57 17.79 16.16
CA LEU A 271 -9.63 18.52 17.03
C LEU A 271 -10.27 18.95 18.34
N PHE A 272 -11.49 19.47 18.28
CA PHE A 272 -12.19 19.90 19.48
C PHE A 272 -12.47 18.72 20.43
N MET A 273 -12.89 17.57 19.89
CA MET A 273 -13.16 16.36 20.68
C MET A 273 -11.92 15.80 21.37
N HIS A 274 -10.74 15.98 20.77
CA HIS A 274 -9.46 15.62 21.38
C HIS A 274 -8.92 16.68 22.38
N GLY A 275 -9.74 17.69 22.72
CA GLY A 275 -9.36 18.74 23.66
C GLY A 275 -8.43 19.81 23.08
N ALA A 276 -8.16 19.76 21.79
CA ALA A 276 -7.28 20.70 21.09
C ALA A 276 -7.91 22.08 20.80
N GLY A 277 -9.18 22.29 21.13
CA GLY A 277 -9.88 23.52 20.73
C GLY A 277 -10.26 23.54 19.24
N GLU A 278 -10.40 24.74 18.67
CA GLU A 278 -10.93 24.88 17.30
C GLU A 278 -9.87 24.63 16.21
N GLY A 279 -8.58 24.76 16.53
CA GLY A 279 -7.49 24.72 15.55
C GLY A 279 -7.64 25.76 14.41
N ASN A 280 -6.66 25.84 13.51
CA ASN A 280 -6.72 26.71 12.33
C ASN A 280 -7.02 25.88 11.08
N ILE A 281 -8.23 25.33 11.00
CA ILE A 281 -8.66 24.57 9.82
C ILE A 281 -9.31 25.51 8.80
N ILE A 282 -8.78 25.49 7.58
CA ILE A 282 -9.22 26.36 6.49
C ILE A 282 -9.87 25.48 5.41
N PHE A 283 -11.08 25.87 5.00
CA PHE A 283 -11.68 25.39 3.77
C PHE A 283 -11.03 26.09 2.58
N GLY A 284 -10.21 25.36 1.80
CA GLY A 284 -9.46 25.96 0.71
C GLY A 284 -8.55 24.97 -0.02
N ASP A 285 -7.77 25.49 -0.96
CA ASP A 285 -6.80 24.70 -1.72
C ASP A 285 -5.46 24.63 -0.98
N GLY A 286 -4.95 23.40 -0.71
CA GLY A 286 -3.68 23.19 -0.01
C GLY A 286 -2.44 23.76 -0.72
N LEU A 287 -2.55 24.00 -2.02
CA LEU A 287 -1.50 24.63 -2.82
C LEU A 287 -1.48 26.16 -2.72
N GLU A 288 -2.48 26.79 -2.07
CA GLU A 288 -2.59 28.25 -1.94
C GLU A 288 -1.95 28.76 -0.64
N ASN A 289 -1.56 30.04 -0.63
CA ASN A 289 -1.16 30.78 0.57
C ASN A 289 -2.35 31.56 1.14
N TYR A 290 -2.45 31.57 2.48
CA TYR A 290 -3.47 32.34 3.23
C TYR A 290 -2.75 33.24 4.26
N PRO A 291 -2.16 34.39 3.82
CA PRO A 291 -1.35 35.23 4.70
C PRO A 291 -2.13 35.80 5.89
N ASP A 292 -3.41 36.11 5.68
CA ASP A 292 -4.36 36.59 6.72
C ASP A 292 -4.66 35.52 7.79
N LYS A 293 -4.40 34.24 7.47
CA LYS A 293 -4.54 33.10 8.37
C LYS A 293 -3.19 32.52 8.82
N ASN A 294 -2.10 33.28 8.66
CA ASN A 294 -0.74 32.88 8.99
C ASN A 294 -0.23 31.64 8.23
N ILE A 295 -0.83 31.26 7.10
CA ILE A 295 -0.31 30.22 6.21
C ILE A 295 0.47 30.88 5.07
N LYS A 296 1.78 30.95 5.25
CA LYS A 296 2.72 31.63 4.33
C LYS A 296 4.06 30.87 4.29
N PRO A 297 4.93 31.15 3.35
CA PRO A 297 6.24 30.49 3.25
C PRO A 297 7.08 30.61 4.54
N ASN A 298 7.92 29.59 4.80
CA ASN A 298 8.85 29.51 5.93
C ASN A 298 8.20 29.77 7.30
N THR A 299 7.04 29.16 7.57
CA THR A 299 6.27 29.41 8.79
C THR A 299 6.23 28.21 9.73
N PHE A 300 6.30 26.97 9.22
CA PHE A 300 6.00 25.76 9.98
C PHE A 300 7.24 24.99 10.39
N ASP A 301 7.18 24.37 11.56
CA ASP A 301 8.24 23.54 12.15
C ASP A 301 8.04 22.05 11.82
N ILE A 302 6.79 21.63 11.67
CA ILE A 302 6.43 20.24 11.34
C ILE A 302 5.35 20.25 10.25
N LEU A 303 5.55 19.48 9.18
CA LEU A 303 4.56 19.21 8.16
C LEU A 303 4.31 17.71 8.06
N VAL A 304 3.04 17.33 8.19
CA VAL A 304 2.57 15.95 8.01
C VAL A 304 1.39 15.95 7.05
N ALA A 305 1.36 15.06 6.08
CA ALA A 305 0.25 15.03 5.13
C ALA A 305 0.17 13.71 4.34
N ASN A 306 -1.01 13.43 3.85
CA ASN A 306 -1.28 12.50 2.78
C ASN A 306 -2.03 13.23 1.66
N PRO A 307 -1.32 13.96 0.76
CA PRO A 307 -1.95 14.76 -0.28
C PRO A 307 -2.64 13.88 -1.33
N PRO A 308 -3.58 14.44 -2.11
CA PRO A 308 -4.18 13.73 -3.23
C PRO A 308 -3.13 13.40 -4.30
N TYR A 309 -3.29 12.25 -4.97
CA TYR A 309 -2.44 11.86 -6.09
C TYR A 309 -3.24 11.34 -7.28
N SER A 310 -2.65 11.46 -8.47
CA SER A 310 -3.21 10.99 -9.74
C SER A 310 -4.57 11.60 -10.09
N VAL A 311 -4.76 12.91 -9.83
CA VAL A 311 -6.00 13.63 -10.15
C VAL A 311 -5.97 14.07 -11.61
N SER A 312 -6.80 13.46 -12.45
CA SER A 312 -6.83 13.71 -13.88
C SER A 312 -7.23 15.15 -14.22
N ALA A 313 -6.52 15.78 -15.17
CA ALA A 313 -6.81 17.11 -15.72
C ALA A 313 -7.03 18.22 -14.66
N PHE A 314 -6.29 18.18 -13.55
CA PHE A 314 -6.46 19.16 -12.45
C PHE A 314 -5.97 20.57 -12.82
N LYS A 315 -4.98 20.69 -13.70
CA LYS A 315 -4.30 21.96 -14.03
C LYS A 315 -5.26 23.08 -14.48
N PRO A 316 -6.24 22.84 -15.39
CA PRO A 316 -7.22 23.86 -15.75
C PRO A 316 -8.13 24.34 -14.63
N HIS A 317 -8.28 23.54 -13.56
CA HIS A 317 -9.13 23.84 -12.41
C HIS A 317 -8.36 24.49 -11.25
N LEU A 318 -7.03 24.54 -11.33
CA LEU A 318 -6.20 25.16 -10.32
C LEU A 318 -6.25 26.70 -10.45
N LYS A 319 -6.68 27.39 -9.40
CA LYS A 319 -6.85 28.84 -9.36
C LYS A 319 -6.07 29.45 -8.19
N LEU A 320 -4.76 29.53 -8.34
CA LEU A 320 -3.89 30.14 -7.35
C LEU A 320 -3.85 31.66 -7.51
N LYS A 321 -3.93 32.39 -6.40
CA LYS A 321 -3.87 33.85 -6.34
C LYS A 321 -2.57 34.36 -5.70
N ASN A 322 -2.13 33.68 -4.65
CA ASN A 322 -1.03 34.13 -3.80
C ASN A 322 0.14 33.13 -3.78
N ASN A 323 0.13 32.11 -4.64
CA ASN A 323 1.20 31.13 -4.73
C ASN A 323 1.50 30.73 -6.18
N SER A 324 2.69 30.23 -6.43
CA SER A 324 3.13 29.73 -7.74
C SER A 324 4.04 28.50 -7.55
N PHE A 325 4.14 27.68 -8.59
CA PHE A 325 4.91 26.45 -8.60
C PHE A 325 5.74 26.36 -9.88
N SER A 326 7.03 26.09 -9.72
CA SER A 326 7.93 25.88 -10.87
C SER A 326 7.62 24.58 -11.62
N ILE A 327 7.14 23.55 -10.90
CA ILE A 327 6.78 22.26 -11.48
C ILE A 327 5.53 22.34 -12.35
N LEU A 328 4.64 23.31 -12.14
CA LEU A 328 3.37 23.41 -12.85
C LEU A 328 3.56 23.57 -14.37
N ASP A 329 4.63 24.21 -14.81
CA ASP A 329 4.92 24.40 -16.23
C ASP A 329 5.31 23.09 -16.95
N THR A 330 5.77 22.10 -16.21
CA THR A 330 6.15 20.78 -16.74
C THR A 330 4.97 19.82 -16.90
N ILE A 331 3.80 20.17 -16.36
CA ILE A 331 2.59 19.34 -16.37
C ILE A 331 1.68 19.79 -17.51
N SER A 332 1.20 18.83 -18.32
CA SER A 332 0.22 19.11 -19.37
C SER A 332 -1.18 19.41 -18.80
N ASN A 333 -2.06 20.01 -19.61
CA ASN A 333 -3.45 20.29 -19.18
C ASN A 333 -4.23 19.03 -18.85
N ASN A 334 -3.91 17.90 -19.46
CA ASN A 334 -4.52 16.59 -19.17
C ASN A 334 -3.69 15.75 -18.18
N GLY A 335 -2.61 16.32 -17.63
CA GLY A 335 -1.76 15.64 -16.64
C GLY A 335 -2.49 15.31 -15.35
N SER A 336 -1.97 14.33 -14.64
CA SER A 336 -2.56 13.84 -13.38
C SER A 336 -1.61 13.95 -12.18
N GLU A 337 -0.41 14.49 -12.39
CA GLU A 337 0.71 14.44 -11.45
C GLU A 337 0.64 15.53 -10.36
N ILE A 338 -0.52 15.75 -9.75
CA ILE A 338 -0.75 16.79 -8.74
C ILE A 338 0.15 16.63 -7.51
N GLU A 339 0.48 15.40 -7.14
CA GLU A 339 1.37 15.07 -6.02
C GLU A 339 2.75 15.73 -6.13
N THR A 340 3.23 16.02 -7.34
CA THR A 340 4.50 16.70 -7.55
C THR A 340 4.48 18.16 -7.08
N LEU A 341 3.35 18.85 -7.21
CA LEU A 341 3.15 20.20 -6.68
C LEU A 341 3.14 20.19 -5.15
N PHE A 342 2.53 19.18 -4.54
CA PHE A 342 2.53 19.04 -3.09
C PHE A 342 3.94 18.79 -2.54
N VAL A 343 4.82 18.13 -3.30
CA VAL A 343 6.24 18.01 -2.95
C VAL A 343 6.93 19.39 -2.96
N GLU A 344 6.73 20.20 -3.98
CA GLU A 344 7.28 21.57 -4.01
C GLU A 344 6.72 22.41 -2.85
N ARG A 345 5.44 22.19 -2.51
CA ARG A 345 4.77 22.88 -1.39
C ARG A 345 5.43 22.63 -0.04
N ILE A 346 5.98 21.44 0.20
CA ILE A 346 6.71 21.15 1.45
C ILE A 346 7.85 22.15 1.65
N SER A 347 8.65 22.38 0.59
CA SER A 347 9.80 23.30 0.66
C SER A 347 9.38 24.75 0.89
N GLN A 348 8.22 25.15 0.36
CA GLN A 348 7.70 26.51 0.54
C GLN A 348 7.28 26.78 2.00
N LEU A 349 6.54 25.83 2.62
CA LEU A 349 5.90 26.03 3.92
C LEU A 349 6.85 25.93 5.11
N LEU A 350 7.83 25.05 5.03
CA LEU A 350 8.70 24.73 6.15
C LEU A 350 9.80 25.78 6.37
N LYS A 351 10.10 26.06 7.64
CA LYS A 351 11.28 26.81 8.08
C LYS A 351 12.58 26.01 7.84
N PRO A 352 13.75 26.66 7.85
CA PRO A 352 15.04 25.94 8.00
C PRO A 352 15.02 25.01 9.22
N ASN A 353 15.66 23.84 9.13
CA ASN A 353 15.72 22.78 10.14
C ASN A 353 14.36 22.12 10.50
N ALA A 354 13.27 22.54 9.86
CA ALA A 354 11.95 21.94 10.05
C ALA A 354 11.87 20.54 9.45
N VAL A 355 10.92 19.75 9.92
CA VAL A 355 10.77 18.35 9.52
C VAL A 355 9.46 18.10 8.80
N ALA A 356 9.46 17.14 7.89
CA ALA A 356 8.24 16.65 7.26
C ALA A 356 8.16 15.12 7.25
N ALA A 357 6.94 14.62 7.32
CA ALA A 357 6.61 13.23 7.01
C ALA A 357 5.41 13.20 6.07
N VAL A 358 5.61 12.77 4.84
CA VAL A 358 4.58 12.84 3.78
C VAL A 358 4.40 11.49 3.10
N ILE A 359 3.15 11.07 2.98
CA ILE A 359 2.77 9.87 2.25
C ILE A 359 2.62 10.24 0.77
N LEU A 360 3.32 9.51 -0.10
CA LEU A 360 3.31 9.75 -1.54
C LEU A 360 3.24 8.41 -2.29
N PRO A 361 2.77 8.38 -3.56
CA PRO A 361 2.89 7.19 -4.37
C PRO A 361 4.37 6.84 -4.60
N SER A 362 4.70 5.54 -4.59
CA SER A 362 6.10 5.07 -4.77
C SER A 362 6.73 5.54 -6.09
N SER A 363 5.91 5.88 -7.08
CA SER A 363 6.35 6.48 -8.35
C SER A 363 7.13 7.80 -8.19
N ILE A 364 7.00 8.50 -7.05
CA ILE A 364 7.79 9.71 -6.76
C ILE A 364 9.29 9.43 -6.79
N LEU A 365 9.71 8.22 -6.42
CA LEU A 365 11.11 7.84 -6.35
C LEU A 365 11.76 7.62 -7.72
N ASN A 366 11.01 7.19 -8.75
CA ASN A 366 11.62 6.67 -9.98
C ASN A 366 10.91 7.01 -11.29
N LYS A 367 9.68 7.58 -11.29
CA LYS A 367 8.97 7.89 -12.53
C LYS A 367 9.71 8.95 -13.35
N GLU A 368 9.72 8.83 -14.69
CA GLU A 368 10.59 9.60 -15.58
C GLU A 368 9.95 10.85 -16.19
N ASN A 369 8.68 11.12 -15.89
CA ASN A 369 8.04 12.37 -16.31
C ASN A 369 8.80 13.58 -15.74
N GLU A 370 8.90 14.67 -16.50
CA GLU A 370 9.60 15.89 -16.10
C GLU A 370 9.13 16.40 -14.72
N SER A 371 7.84 16.40 -14.46
CA SER A 371 7.26 16.81 -13.18
C SER A 371 7.78 16.00 -11.98
N PHE A 372 7.96 14.68 -12.15
CA PHE A 372 8.54 13.82 -11.12
C PHE A 372 10.04 14.04 -10.93
N ILE A 373 10.77 14.32 -12.03
CA ILE A 373 12.19 14.67 -11.96
C ILE A 373 12.35 15.99 -11.18
N CYS A 374 11.58 17.02 -11.51
CA CYS A 374 11.58 18.30 -10.79
C CYS A 374 11.18 18.17 -9.33
N ALA A 375 10.23 17.27 -9.01
CA ALA A 375 9.86 16.99 -7.61
C ALA A 375 11.03 16.37 -6.82
N ARG A 376 11.76 15.41 -7.41
CA ARG A 376 12.98 14.85 -6.78
C ARG A 376 14.08 15.90 -6.65
N GLU A 377 14.25 16.76 -7.63
CA GLU A 377 15.15 17.91 -7.53
C GLU A 377 14.80 18.81 -6.34
N SER A 378 13.52 19.12 -6.17
CA SER A 378 13.05 19.90 -5.02
C SER A 378 13.38 19.20 -3.70
N ILE A 379 13.17 17.87 -3.59
CA ILE A 379 13.53 17.12 -2.39
C ILE A 379 15.03 17.21 -2.13
N LEU A 380 15.87 16.83 -3.10
CA LEU A 380 17.32 16.75 -2.93
C LEU A 380 17.97 18.12 -2.67
N LYS A 381 17.43 19.19 -3.26
CA LYS A 381 17.93 20.56 -3.10
C LYS A 381 17.60 21.16 -1.74
N ASN A 382 16.49 20.78 -1.12
CA ASN A 382 15.98 21.45 0.08
C ASN A 382 16.05 20.58 1.34
N PHE A 383 16.17 19.25 1.22
CA PHE A 383 16.01 18.34 2.35
C PHE A 383 17.10 17.26 2.43
N LYS A 384 17.41 16.87 3.67
CA LYS A 384 18.02 15.57 3.97
C LYS A 384 16.90 14.53 4.03
N ILE A 385 17.09 13.41 3.36
CA ILE A 385 16.16 12.27 3.45
C ILE A 385 16.60 11.42 4.65
N ARG A 386 15.86 11.50 5.75
CA ARG A 386 16.18 10.76 6.98
C ARG A 386 15.75 9.31 6.91
N ALA A 387 14.53 9.07 6.39
CA ALA A 387 14.06 7.72 6.14
C ALA A 387 13.10 7.67 4.96
N ILE A 388 13.03 6.51 4.31
CA ILE A 388 12.02 6.12 3.31
C ILE A 388 11.38 4.83 3.80
N VAL A 389 10.06 4.86 4.05
CA VAL A 389 9.30 3.67 4.42
C VAL A 389 8.47 3.23 3.23
N LEU A 390 8.80 2.06 2.68
CA LEU A 390 8.08 1.43 1.58
C LEU A 390 6.88 0.67 2.15
N MET A 391 5.68 1.24 1.95
CA MET A 391 4.44 0.66 2.47
C MET A 391 3.89 -0.37 1.50
N GLY A 392 3.39 -1.47 2.02
CA GLY A 392 2.75 -2.52 1.22
C GLY A 392 1.34 -2.15 0.75
N ASN A 393 0.78 -2.99 -0.13
CA ASN A 393 -0.55 -2.79 -0.72
C ASN A 393 -1.72 -2.97 0.29
N LYS A 394 -1.44 -3.45 1.51
CA LYS A 394 -2.45 -3.61 2.58
C LYS A 394 -2.62 -2.36 3.43
N THR A 395 -1.77 -1.36 3.26
CA THR A 395 -1.80 -0.14 4.10
C THR A 395 -3.12 0.62 3.97
N PHE A 396 -3.62 0.80 2.74
CA PHE A 396 -4.82 1.60 2.45
C PHE A 396 -6.04 0.79 1.98
N GLY A 397 -6.03 -0.52 2.17
CA GLY A 397 -7.17 -1.43 1.94
C GLY A 397 -7.60 -1.59 0.50
N ALA A 398 -8.35 -0.65 -0.04
CA ALA A 398 -9.01 -0.77 -1.35
C ALA A 398 -8.13 -0.39 -2.56
N THR A 399 -6.94 0.16 -2.35
CA THR A 399 -6.11 0.69 -3.43
C THR A 399 -4.91 -0.20 -3.70
N GLY A 400 -4.74 -0.58 -4.96
CA GLY A 400 -3.53 -1.26 -5.41
C GLY A 400 -2.30 -0.33 -5.57
N THR A 401 -2.36 0.91 -5.07
CA THR A 401 -1.28 1.88 -5.20
C THR A 401 -0.28 1.69 -4.07
N ASN A 402 0.95 1.37 -4.42
CA ASN A 402 2.04 1.36 -3.47
C ASN A 402 2.43 2.77 -3.09
N THR A 403 2.58 3.00 -1.81
CA THR A 403 2.96 4.29 -1.24
C THR A 403 4.28 4.22 -0.50
N VAL A 404 4.88 5.38 -0.32
CA VAL A 404 6.06 5.57 0.52
C VAL A 404 5.80 6.67 1.52
N VAL A 405 6.37 6.56 2.72
CA VAL A 405 6.44 7.68 3.65
C VAL A 405 7.85 8.25 3.58
N LEU A 406 7.96 9.51 3.19
CA LEU A 406 9.22 10.24 3.18
C LEU A 406 9.38 11.04 4.47
N PHE A 407 10.43 10.77 5.22
CA PHE A 407 10.84 11.55 6.40
C PHE A 407 11.97 12.49 6.00
N LEU A 408 11.69 13.78 6.04
CA LEU A 408 12.53 14.84 5.49
C LEU A 408 12.92 15.84 6.58
N GLU A 409 14.15 16.33 6.56
CA GLU A 409 14.63 17.46 7.38
C GLU A 409 15.16 18.53 6.46
N LYS A 410 14.56 19.74 6.53
CA LYS A 410 14.99 20.86 5.69
C LYS A 410 16.37 21.33 6.08
N TYR A 411 17.23 21.64 5.10
CA TYR A 411 18.54 22.22 5.37
C TYR A 411 18.42 23.54 6.15
N ASN A 412 19.47 23.87 6.91
CA ASN A 412 19.53 25.10 7.68
C ASN A 412 19.45 26.36 6.78
N GLU A 413 20.18 26.36 5.66
CA GLU A 413 20.20 27.44 4.66
C GLU A 413 20.00 26.86 3.24
N PRO A 414 18.83 26.27 2.89
CA PRO A 414 18.71 25.49 1.67
C PRO A 414 18.98 26.29 0.38
N PRO A 415 18.45 27.52 0.17
CA PRO A 415 18.75 28.26 -1.06
C PRO A 415 20.20 28.68 -1.13
N LYS A 416 20.75 29.23 -0.07
CA LYS A 416 22.12 29.70 -0.01
C LYS A 416 23.16 28.58 -0.17
N LYS A 417 22.92 27.41 0.45
CA LYS A 417 23.76 26.23 0.22
C LYS A 417 23.74 25.81 -1.25
N ALA A 418 22.60 25.81 -1.88
CA ALA A 418 22.45 25.45 -3.28
C ALA A 418 23.21 26.43 -4.22
N ASP A 419 23.12 27.73 -3.94
CA ASP A 419 23.78 28.77 -4.71
C ASP A 419 25.31 28.67 -4.57
N LEU A 420 25.86 28.50 -3.37
CA LEU A 420 27.30 28.32 -3.16
C LEU A 420 27.85 27.08 -3.88
N ILE A 421 27.11 25.98 -3.89
CA ILE A 421 27.50 24.78 -4.63
C ILE A 421 27.47 25.06 -6.15
N GLU A 422 26.46 25.75 -6.64
CA GLU A 422 26.35 26.13 -8.05
C GLU A 422 27.50 27.03 -8.50
N ASP A 423 27.84 28.02 -7.70
CA ASP A 423 28.99 28.91 -7.93
C ASP A 423 30.30 28.12 -8.00
N SER A 424 30.53 27.18 -7.10
CA SER A 424 31.71 26.31 -7.07
C SER A 424 31.80 25.43 -8.33
N ILE A 425 30.68 24.86 -8.75
CA ILE A 425 30.60 24.06 -9.96
C ILE A 425 30.87 24.92 -11.21
N ASP A 426 30.28 26.10 -11.28
CA ASP A 426 30.50 27.02 -12.37
C ASP A 426 31.96 27.47 -12.46
N ALA A 427 32.64 27.67 -11.34
CA ALA A 427 34.08 27.95 -11.32
C ALA A 427 34.89 26.82 -11.96
N VAL A 428 34.56 25.55 -11.66
CA VAL A 428 35.22 24.39 -12.28
C VAL A 428 34.97 24.31 -13.78
N PHE A 429 33.72 24.40 -14.21
CA PHE A 429 33.39 24.24 -15.62
C PHE A 429 33.80 25.43 -16.49
N ASN A 430 33.79 26.67 -15.95
CA ASN A 430 34.21 27.87 -16.65
C ASN A 430 35.74 28.03 -16.64
N GLY A 431 36.40 27.61 -15.53
CA GLY A 431 37.87 27.58 -15.46
C GLY A 431 38.50 26.43 -16.24
N CYS A 432 37.70 25.47 -16.69
CA CYS A 432 38.13 24.27 -17.39
C CYS A 432 39.16 23.42 -16.63
N ASN A 433 39.15 23.48 -15.32
CA ASN A 433 40.06 22.72 -14.41
C ASN A 433 39.34 22.44 -13.09
N LEU A 434 39.94 21.58 -12.27
CA LEU A 434 39.45 21.22 -10.95
C LEU A 434 39.86 22.16 -9.80
N ASP A 435 40.69 23.16 -10.08
CA ASP A 435 41.22 24.06 -9.04
C ASP A 435 40.15 24.97 -8.43
N GLY A 436 39.08 25.25 -9.16
CA GLY A 436 37.95 26.03 -8.68
C GLY A 436 37.07 25.32 -7.63
N TRP A 437 37.34 24.05 -7.35
CA TRP A 437 36.59 23.31 -6.36
C TRP A 437 37.29 23.37 -4.99
N GLU A 438 36.65 24.04 -4.02
CA GLU A 438 37.23 24.26 -2.70
C GLU A 438 37.31 22.98 -1.87
N ASP A 439 36.26 22.14 -1.87
CA ASP A 439 36.25 20.88 -1.12
C ASP A 439 36.70 19.69 -1.99
N LYS A 440 38.00 19.48 -1.99
CA LYS A 440 38.65 18.41 -2.77
C LYS A 440 38.19 17.01 -2.35
N ALA A 441 37.77 16.82 -1.09
CA ALA A 441 37.28 15.52 -0.62
C ALA A 441 35.94 15.11 -1.27
N ILE A 442 35.05 16.06 -1.52
CA ILE A 442 33.78 15.78 -2.26
C ILE A 442 34.10 15.40 -3.70
N LEU A 443 35.01 16.15 -4.33
CA LEU A 443 35.41 15.90 -5.70
C LEU A 443 36.03 14.51 -5.89
N GLU A 444 36.95 14.14 -5.02
CA GLU A 444 37.59 12.80 -5.01
C GLU A 444 36.55 11.69 -4.86
N GLN A 445 35.58 11.86 -3.96
CA GLN A 445 34.49 10.91 -3.80
C GLN A 445 33.58 10.84 -5.03
N TYR A 446 33.33 11.98 -5.71
CA TYR A 446 32.57 12.00 -6.96
C TYR A 446 33.29 11.24 -8.06
N LEU A 447 34.59 11.56 -8.30
CA LEU A 447 35.39 10.90 -9.33
C LEU A 447 35.51 9.39 -9.08
N LYS A 448 35.69 8.99 -7.81
CA LYS A 448 35.66 7.59 -7.41
C LYS A 448 34.30 6.94 -7.70
N LYS A 449 33.18 7.66 -7.48
CA LYS A 449 31.83 7.14 -7.72
C LYS A 449 31.54 6.88 -9.20
N ILE A 450 32.12 7.69 -10.09
CA ILE A 450 31.97 7.53 -11.55
C ILE A 450 33.09 6.71 -12.20
N ASP A 451 34.09 6.26 -11.41
CA ASP A 451 35.23 5.47 -11.85
C ASP A 451 36.08 6.19 -12.93
N VAL A 452 36.44 7.47 -12.66
CA VAL A 452 37.23 8.31 -13.55
C VAL A 452 38.38 8.95 -12.76
N SER A 453 39.60 8.95 -13.33
CA SER A 453 40.75 9.65 -12.71
C SER A 453 40.64 11.16 -12.88
N SER A 454 41.33 11.91 -12.02
CA SER A 454 41.38 13.37 -12.06
C SER A 454 41.96 13.87 -13.40
N GLU A 455 43.01 13.20 -13.89
CA GLU A 455 43.66 13.59 -15.17
C GLU A 455 42.71 13.41 -16.37
N VAL A 456 41.96 12.32 -16.39
CA VAL A 456 40.97 12.06 -17.45
C VAL A 456 39.83 13.10 -17.38
N TYR A 457 39.39 13.44 -16.17
CA TYR A 457 38.32 14.43 -16.01
C TYR A 457 38.77 15.86 -16.36
N GLU A 458 40.05 16.25 -16.04
CA GLU A 458 40.62 17.52 -16.45
C GLU A 458 40.82 17.64 -17.97
N ARG A 459 41.25 16.57 -18.65
CA ARG A 459 41.28 16.49 -20.08
C ARG A 459 39.90 16.66 -20.72
N PHE A 460 38.88 16.16 -20.06
CA PHE A 460 37.50 16.41 -20.48
C PHE A 460 37.08 17.87 -20.27
N LEU A 461 37.32 18.45 -19.11
CA LEU A 461 36.99 19.86 -18.81
C LEU A 461 37.66 20.84 -19.81
N SER A 462 38.91 20.60 -20.13
CA SER A 462 39.70 21.41 -21.11
C SER A 462 39.32 21.16 -22.57
N GLU A 463 38.38 20.27 -22.88
CA GLU A 463 37.95 19.88 -24.22
C GLU A 463 39.15 19.42 -25.13
N ALA A 464 40.14 18.81 -24.49
CA ALA A 464 41.43 18.49 -25.13
C ALA A 464 41.36 17.32 -26.13
N VAL A 465 40.24 16.55 -26.17
CA VAL A 465 40.11 15.33 -26.97
C VAL A 465 38.99 15.49 -27.99
N ASP A 466 39.26 15.26 -29.27
CA ASP A 466 38.22 15.20 -30.29
C ASP A 466 37.25 14.01 -30.06
N ILE A 467 35.98 14.19 -30.43
CA ILE A 467 34.95 13.13 -30.23
C ILE A 467 35.35 11.78 -30.87
N GLY A 468 36.16 11.79 -31.95
CA GLY A 468 36.67 10.60 -32.62
C GLY A 468 37.63 9.79 -31.72
N ASP A 469 38.39 10.48 -30.88
CA ASP A 469 39.56 9.98 -30.15
C ASP A 469 39.30 9.78 -28.66
N ILE A 470 38.02 9.78 -28.25
CA ILE A 470 37.59 9.47 -26.89
C ILE A 470 37.72 7.97 -26.64
N GLU A 471 38.56 7.58 -25.71
CA GLU A 471 38.84 6.18 -25.36
C GLU A 471 38.35 5.82 -23.94
N ASP A 472 38.17 6.79 -23.05
CA ASP A 472 37.73 6.56 -21.69
C ASP A 472 36.32 5.96 -21.66
N LYS A 473 36.14 4.89 -20.87
CA LYS A 473 34.92 4.09 -20.80
C LYS A 473 33.70 4.91 -20.37
N TYR A 474 33.88 5.85 -19.44
CA TYR A 474 32.80 6.70 -18.94
C TYR A 474 32.33 7.69 -20.02
N PHE A 475 33.27 8.40 -20.64
CA PHE A 475 32.98 9.36 -21.68
C PHE A 475 32.58 8.73 -23.02
N LEU A 476 32.97 7.47 -23.28
CA LEU A 476 32.45 6.68 -24.43
C LEU A 476 30.92 6.44 -24.32
N LYS A 477 30.38 6.16 -23.14
CA LYS A 477 28.91 6.04 -22.92
C LYS A 477 28.20 7.33 -23.34
N TYR A 478 28.76 8.48 -22.97
CA TYR A 478 28.20 9.79 -23.40
C TYR A 478 28.29 10.01 -24.92
N LYS A 479 29.36 9.60 -25.53
CA LYS A 479 29.53 9.68 -26.99
C LYS A 479 28.50 8.84 -27.74
N GLU A 480 28.28 7.60 -27.28
CA GLU A 480 27.25 6.72 -27.87
C GLU A 480 25.84 7.33 -27.69
N ALA A 481 25.52 7.81 -26.49
CA ALA A 481 24.21 8.44 -26.20
C ALA A 481 24.02 9.74 -27.02
N PHE A 482 25.02 10.59 -27.11
CA PHE A 482 24.98 11.83 -27.92
C PHE A 482 24.74 11.56 -29.40
N LEU A 483 25.45 10.59 -29.99
CA LEU A 483 25.29 10.21 -31.39
C LEU A 483 23.93 9.53 -31.65
N ALA A 484 23.31 8.92 -30.64
CA ALA A 484 21.98 8.33 -30.72
C ALA A 484 20.84 9.35 -30.70
N LEU A 485 21.08 10.59 -30.21
CA LEU A 485 20.03 11.62 -30.12
C LEU A 485 19.43 11.95 -31.50
N SER A 486 18.10 12.06 -31.57
CA SER A 486 17.37 12.43 -32.80
C SER A 486 17.88 13.73 -33.38
N LYS A 487 18.09 14.77 -32.55
CA LYS A 487 18.64 16.08 -32.97
C LYS A 487 20.02 15.97 -33.62
N THR A 488 20.89 15.11 -33.08
CA THR A 488 22.24 14.89 -33.66
C THR A 488 22.15 14.19 -35.01
N LYS A 489 21.31 13.12 -35.08
CA LYS A 489 21.05 12.37 -36.33
C LYS A 489 20.41 13.25 -37.41
N GLU A 490 19.43 14.08 -37.06
CA GLU A 490 18.79 15.02 -38.00
C GLU A 490 19.78 16.05 -38.53
N LYS A 491 20.66 16.58 -37.66
CA LYS A 491 21.68 17.55 -38.05
C LYS A 491 22.71 16.93 -38.98
N GLN A 492 23.13 15.71 -38.75
CA GLN A 492 24.05 15.00 -39.65
C GLN A 492 23.42 14.73 -41.03
N LYS A 493 22.10 14.62 -41.13
CA LYS A 493 21.38 14.47 -42.41
C LYS A 493 21.16 15.78 -43.17
N GLN A 494 21.42 16.95 -42.57
CA GLN A 494 21.19 18.23 -43.20
C GLN A 494 22.24 18.49 -44.33
N LYS A 495 21.76 19.00 -45.48
CA LYS A 495 22.64 19.36 -46.62
C LYS A 495 23.74 20.34 -46.24
N THR A 496 23.50 21.23 -45.27
CA THR A 496 24.48 22.18 -44.73
C THR A 496 25.62 21.47 -44.02
N PHE A 497 25.35 20.44 -43.25
CA PHE A 497 26.38 19.63 -42.59
C PHE A 497 27.19 18.80 -43.60
N GLY A 498 26.57 18.23 -44.62
CA GLY A 498 27.26 17.47 -45.66
C GLY A 498 28.16 18.30 -46.58
N LYS A 499 28.02 19.66 -46.58
CA LYS A 499 28.91 20.56 -47.32
C LYS A 499 30.18 20.92 -46.56
N LEU A 500 30.27 20.63 -45.28
CA LEU A 500 31.46 20.86 -44.46
C LEU A 500 32.52 19.79 -44.73
N SER A 501 33.79 20.17 -44.65
CA SER A 501 34.90 19.21 -44.67
C SER A 501 34.82 18.26 -43.46
N GLU A 502 35.39 17.07 -43.56
CA GLU A 502 35.40 16.08 -42.45
C GLU A 502 35.98 16.67 -41.18
N LYS A 503 37.01 17.52 -41.27
CA LYS A 503 37.61 18.20 -40.12
C LYS A 503 36.64 19.20 -39.48
N GLU A 504 35.85 19.92 -40.25
CA GLU A 504 34.84 20.86 -39.74
C GLU A 504 33.65 20.12 -39.13
N GLN A 505 33.21 19.02 -39.75
CA GLN A 505 32.17 18.14 -39.19
C GLN A 505 32.59 17.58 -37.84
N LYS A 506 33.81 17.03 -37.75
CA LYS A 506 34.39 16.51 -36.50
C LYS A 506 34.44 17.60 -35.43
N LYS A 507 34.96 18.79 -35.74
CA LYS A 507 35.05 19.93 -34.82
C LYS A 507 33.68 20.39 -34.31
N LEU A 508 32.69 20.44 -35.20
CA LEU A 508 31.33 20.83 -34.84
C LEU A 508 30.68 19.79 -33.90
N LEU A 509 30.82 18.50 -34.20
CA LEU A 509 30.32 17.41 -33.36
C LEU A 509 31.01 17.38 -32.00
N THR A 510 32.34 17.57 -31.97
CA THR A 510 33.11 17.65 -30.70
C THR A 510 32.60 18.77 -29.82
N LYS A 511 32.39 19.98 -30.36
CA LYS A 511 31.84 21.11 -29.59
C LYS A 511 30.46 20.79 -29.01
N GLN A 512 29.55 20.17 -29.79
CA GLN A 512 28.22 19.84 -29.35
C GLN A 512 28.21 18.68 -28.34
N TYR A 513 29.11 17.72 -28.49
CA TYR A 513 29.33 16.67 -27.54
C TYR A 513 29.70 17.22 -26.16
N TYR A 514 30.71 18.10 -26.10
CA TYR A 514 31.12 18.72 -24.82
C TYR A 514 30.02 19.57 -24.20
N GLN A 515 29.25 20.32 -24.99
CA GLN A 515 28.08 21.04 -24.47
C GLN A 515 27.03 20.09 -23.84
N TYR A 516 26.78 18.95 -24.48
CA TYR A 516 25.86 17.94 -24.00
C TYR A 516 26.35 17.30 -22.70
N VAL A 517 27.58 16.85 -22.65
CA VAL A 517 28.16 16.19 -21.48
C VAL A 517 28.32 17.15 -20.31
N LYS A 518 28.88 18.34 -20.52
CA LYS A 518 29.09 19.35 -19.48
C LYS A 518 27.76 19.75 -18.81
N LYS A 519 26.67 19.82 -19.58
CA LYS A 519 25.35 20.09 -18.99
C LYS A 519 24.92 18.99 -17.99
N ILE A 520 25.12 17.74 -18.34
CA ILE A 520 24.73 16.60 -17.46
C ILE A 520 25.68 16.48 -16.26
N GLU A 521 26.97 16.64 -16.48
CA GLU A 521 27.98 16.55 -15.43
C GLU A 521 27.86 17.67 -14.40
N ARG A 522 27.51 18.91 -14.79
CA ARG A 522 27.15 19.96 -13.82
C ARG A 522 26.04 19.55 -12.89
N GLU A 523 24.95 18.98 -13.43
CA GLU A 523 23.83 18.50 -12.63
C GLU A 523 24.24 17.35 -11.70
N LYS A 524 25.02 16.41 -12.20
CA LYS A 524 25.51 15.29 -11.37
C LYS A 524 26.38 15.77 -10.21
N MET A 525 27.35 16.63 -10.45
CA MET A 525 28.21 17.18 -9.40
C MET A 525 27.42 17.95 -8.36
N LYS A 526 26.44 18.76 -8.79
CA LYS A 526 25.53 19.51 -7.92
C LYS A 526 24.78 18.58 -6.96
N TYR A 527 24.08 17.59 -7.51
CA TYR A 527 23.28 16.68 -6.67
C TYR A 527 24.13 15.72 -5.86
N PHE A 528 25.33 15.34 -6.34
CA PHE A 528 26.29 14.59 -5.55
C PHE A 528 26.74 15.38 -4.30
N SER A 529 27.02 16.66 -4.46
CA SER A 529 27.43 17.55 -3.36
C SER A 529 26.33 17.75 -2.30
N PHE A 530 25.06 17.58 -2.68
CA PHE A 530 23.97 17.59 -1.68
C PHE A 530 23.91 16.31 -0.86
N VAL A 531 24.28 15.14 -1.41
CA VAL A 531 23.96 13.83 -0.82
C VAL A 531 25.19 13.00 -0.40
N TYR A 532 26.40 13.44 -0.68
CA TYR A 532 27.62 12.62 -0.54
C TYR A 532 27.87 12.11 0.88
N ASP A 533 27.53 12.90 1.89
CA ASP A 533 27.71 12.63 3.32
C ASP A 533 26.45 12.13 4.03
N GLN A 534 25.33 12.01 3.31
CA GLN A 534 24.06 11.65 3.92
C GLN A 534 23.86 10.13 4.02
N ARG A 535 23.19 9.75 5.10
CA ARG A 535 22.68 8.39 5.33
C ARG A 535 21.16 8.41 5.39
N THR A 536 20.53 7.41 4.80
CA THR A 536 19.09 7.25 4.77
C THR A 536 18.71 5.87 5.30
N LEU A 537 17.77 5.81 6.21
CA LEU A 537 17.15 4.57 6.67
C LEU A 537 16.09 4.14 5.64
N ILE A 538 16.20 2.92 5.16
CA ILE A 538 15.17 2.30 4.32
C ILE A 538 14.42 1.28 5.17
N VAL A 539 13.09 1.40 5.19
CA VAL A 539 12.19 0.43 5.81
C VAL A 539 11.30 -0.15 4.72
N ALA A 540 11.13 -1.45 4.69
CA ALA A 540 10.30 -2.12 3.69
C ALA A 540 9.32 -3.07 4.36
N ALA A 541 8.03 -2.88 4.07
CA ALA A 541 7.00 -3.84 4.46
C ALA A 541 7.23 -5.18 3.73
N PRO A 542 6.88 -6.32 4.34
CA PRO A 542 6.93 -7.63 3.70
C PRO A 542 6.12 -7.70 2.40
N ASP A 543 6.52 -8.57 1.48
CA ASP A 543 5.80 -8.73 0.21
C ASP A 543 4.50 -9.53 0.38
N ASP A 544 4.45 -10.46 1.32
CA ASP A 544 3.28 -11.29 1.57
C ASP A 544 2.21 -10.59 2.43
N ASN A 545 0.95 -10.94 2.20
CA ASN A 545 -0.18 -10.30 2.86
C ASN A 545 -0.20 -10.47 4.39
N LYS A 546 0.20 -11.64 4.90
CA LYS A 546 0.20 -11.91 6.36
C LYS A 546 1.34 -11.18 7.04
N GLY A 547 2.52 -11.17 6.41
CA GLY A 547 3.65 -10.39 6.86
C GLY A 547 3.31 -8.89 6.94
N GLN A 548 2.61 -8.35 5.92
CA GLN A 548 2.16 -6.96 5.94
C GLN A 548 1.16 -6.68 7.07
N GLU A 549 0.19 -7.56 7.31
CA GLU A 549 -0.76 -7.41 8.41
C GLU A 549 -0.06 -7.43 9.78
N LYS A 550 0.92 -8.28 9.97
CA LYS A 550 1.76 -8.32 11.18
C LYS A 550 2.62 -7.06 11.32
N PHE A 551 3.24 -6.62 10.23
CA PHE A 551 4.07 -5.41 10.18
C PHE A 551 3.27 -4.16 10.55
N LEU A 552 2.04 -4.02 10.00
CA LEU A 552 1.13 -2.90 10.23
C LEU A 552 0.41 -2.96 11.58
N GLY A 553 0.23 -4.16 12.14
CA GLY A 553 -0.57 -4.40 13.33
C GLY A 553 -2.08 -4.36 13.12
N TYR A 554 -2.54 -4.26 11.88
CA TYR A 554 -3.97 -4.26 11.51
C TYR A 554 -4.23 -4.93 10.17
N LYS A 555 -5.50 -5.27 9.93
CA LYS A 555 -6.00 -5.78 8.65
C LYS A 555 -7.28 -5.08 8.23
N TRP A 556 -7.56 -5.11 6.93
CA TRP A 556 -8.81 -4.62 6.37
C TRP A 556 -9.86 -5.73 6.31
N SER A 557 -11.09 -5.42 6.71
CA SER A 557 -12.24 -6.31 6.66
C SER A 557 -13.32 -5.72 5.75
N ASN A 558 -13.80 -6.54 4.80
CA ASN A 558 -14.97 -6.24 3.97
C ASN A 558 -16.21 -7.00 4.47
N ARG A 559 -16.13 -7.65 5.63
CA ARG A 559 -17.23 -8.44 6.18
C ARG A 559 -18.34 -7.52 6.65
N LYS A 560 -19.56 -7.77 6.15
CA LYS A 560 -20.75 -6.96 6.48
C LYS A 560 -20.92 -6.82 8.01
N GLY A 561 -20.97 -5.59 8.50
CA GLY A 561 -21.03 -5.25 9.93
C GLY A 561 -19.66 -5.24 10.66
N GLN A 562 -18.57 -5.52 9.94
CA GLN A 562 -17.19 -5.45 10.43
C GLN A 562 -16.27 -4.84 9.35
N GLU A 563 -16.83 -3.97 8.50
CA GLU A 563 -16.08 -3.29 7.46
C GLU A 563 -15.08 -2.31 8.09
N GLY A 564 -13.93 -2.12 7.43
CA GLY A 564 -12.88 -1.18 7.85
C GLY A 564 -11.67 -1.85 8.50
N ILE A 565 -10.95 -1.10 9.29
CA ILE A 565 -9.71 -1.53 9.96
C ILE A 565 -10.04 -2.38 11.18
N GLN A 566 -9.37 -3.52 11.29
CA GLN A 566 -9.39 -4.37 12.47
C GLN A 566 -7.99 -4.44 13.04
N ILE A 567 -7.80 -3.95 14.25
CA ILE A 567 -6.53 -4.05 14.98
C ILE A 567 -6.28 -5.52 15.34
N ILE A 568 -5.09 -5.99 15.04
CA ILE A 568 -4.57 -7.33 15.38
C ILE A 568 -3.63 -7.20 16.58
N ASP A 569 -2.68 -6.28 16.46
CA ASP A 569 -1.68 -5.95 17.47
C ASP A 569 -1.39 -4.45 17.33
N GLU A 570 -1.81 -3.65 18.31
CA GLU A 570 -1.74 -2.19 18.17
C GLU A 570 -0.30 -1.71 18.02
N GLY A 571 -0.03 -1.06 16.89
CA GLY A 571 1.31 -0.62 16.53
C GLY A 571 2.13 -1.61 15.71
N GLY A 572 1.89 -2.91 15.82
CA GLY A 572 2.63 -3.96 15.11
C GLY A 572 4.14 -3.84 15.32
N MET A 573 4.91 -3.80 14.21
CA MET A 573 6.36 -3.54 14.23
C MET A 573 6.68 -2.04 14.14
N LEU A 574 5.67 -1.21 13.84
CA LEU A 574 5.87 0.20 13.51
C LEU A 574 6.11 1.07 14.74
N TYR A 575 5.29 0.93 15.79
CA TYR A 575 5.38 1.73 17.00
C TYR A 575 4.85 0.96 18.22
N ASP A 576 5.15 1.45 19.41
CA ASP A 576 4.63 0.93 20.67
C ASP A 576 3.45 1.82 21.12
N ALA A 577 2.27 1.24 21.28
CA ALA A 577 1.05 1.97 21.60
C ALA A 577 1.04 2.53 23.03
N GLU A 578 1.73 1.87 23.97
CA GLU A 578 1.77 2.26 25.38
C GLU A 578 2.97 3.18 25.70
N ASN A 579 4.08 3.03 24.95
CA ASN A 579 5.31 3.75 25.21
C ASN A 579 5.87 4.41 23.93
N ARG A 580 5.48 5.67 23.69
CA ARG A 580 6.01 6.48 22.58
C ARG A 580 7.54 6.52 22.52
N MET A 581 8.23 6.44 23.66
CA MET A 581 9.68 6.50 23.74
C MET A 581 10.35 5.14 23.66
N SER A 582 9.60 4.08 23.38
CA SER A 582 10.15 2.73 23.17
C SER A 582 11.28 2.76 22.13
N ASP A 583 12.39 2.09 22.44
CA ASP A 583 13.58 2.02 21.59
C ASP A 583 13.60 0.80 20.66
N ARG A 584 12.55 -0.04 20.69
CA ARG A 584 12.48 -1.33 19.99
C ARG A 584 11.50 -1.34 18.82
N THR A 585 11.27 -0.23 18.15
CA THR A 585 10.29 -0.09 17.08
C THR A 585 10.91 0.58 15.85
N ILE A 586 10.25 0.42 14.71
CA ILE A 586 10.65 1.12 13.46
C ILE A 586 10.60 2.65 13.69
N ALA A 587 9.58 3.15 14.41
CA ALA A 587 9.49 4.58 14.73
C ALA A 587 10.72 5.08 15.49
N SER A 588 11.26 4.28 16.41
CA SER A 588 12.46 4.66 17.17
C SER A 588 13.70 4.77 16.28
N LEU A 589 13.87 3.87 15.32
CA LEU A 589 14.96 3.94 14.35
C LEU A 589 14.91 5.23 13.53
N ILE A 590 13.71 5.60 13.05
CA ILE A 590 13.50 6.83 12.27
C ILE A 590 13.79 8.06 13.14
N ARG A 591 13.30 8.09 14.38
CA ARG A 591 13.53 9.19 15.32
C ARG A 591 15.02 9.39 15.61
N LYS A 592 15.77 8.30 15.77
CA LYS A 592 17.25 8.33 15.96
C LYS A 592 17.98 8.86 14.72
N MET A 593 17.48 8.55 13.50
CA MET A 593 18.05 9.11 12.27
C MET A 593 17.96 10.64 12.20
N PHE A 594 16.95 11.27 12.77
CA PHE A 594 16.89 12.73 12.89
C PHE A 594 17.97 13.29 13.83
N ASN A 595 18.49 12.48 14.75
CA ASN A 595 19.63 12.83 15.59
C ASN A 595 20.98 12.47 14.96
N GLY A 596 20.98 11.81 13.79
CA GLY A 596 22.19 11.32 13.14
C GLY A 596 22.73 10.01 13.71
N GLU A 597 21.90 9.28 14.48
CA GLU A 597 22.26 8.02 15.12
C GLU A 597 21.77 6.83 14.28
N GLU A 598 22.67 5.88 14.02
CA GLU A 598 22.34 4.57 13.45
C GLU A 598 22.35 3.51 14.54
N VAL A 599 21.26 2.76 14.66
CA VAL A 599 21.09 1.74 15.69
C VAL A 599 20.68 0.43 15.02
N SER A 600 21.20 -0.70 15.53
CA SER A 600 20.75 -2.02 15.12
C SER A 600 19.75 -2.59 16.13
N LEU A 601 18.66 -3.17 15.58
CA LEU A 601 17.66 -3.90 16.34
C LEU A 601 17.50 -5.29 15.70
N ASP A 602 18.08 -6.30 16.34
CA ASP A 602 18.18 -7.67 15.81
C ASP A 602 16.79 -8.26 15.45
N ASP A 603 15.77 -7.95 16.25
CA ASP A 603 14.40 -8.44 16.04
C ASP A 603 13.71 -7.83 14.80
N LEU A 604 14.25 -6.77 14.22
CA LEU A 604 13.69 -6.01 13.11
C LEU A 604 14.57 -5.94 11.86
N GLU A 605 15.74 -6.60 11.88
CA GLU A 605 16.73 -6.51 10.78
C GLU A 605 16.18 -6.87 9.40
N GLU A 606 15.16 -7.72 9.31
CA GLU A 606 14.52 -8.08 8.05
C GLU A 606 13.72 -6.93 7.42
N TYR A 607 13.31 -5.93 8.21
CA TYR A 607 12.44 -4.83 7.78
C TYR A 607 13.19 -3.56 7.43
N TYR A 608 14.46 -3.39 7.78
CA TYR A 608 15.19 -2.15 7.56
C TYR A 608 16.67 -2.33 7.22
N TYR A 609 17.25 -1.30 6.64
CA TYR A 609 18.70 -1.16 6.43
C TYR A 609 19.08 0.30 6.17
N TYR A 610 20.36 0.63 6.35
CA TYR A 610 20.91 1.95 6.11
C TYR A 610 21.65 1.99 4.77
N LEU A 611 21.44 3.06 3.99
CA LEU A 611 22.16 3.33 2.75
C LEU A 611 22.82 4.70 2.80
N HIS A 612 23.97 4.85 2.12
CA HIS A 612 24.47 6.17 1.78
C HIS A 612 23.59 6.75 0.67
N THR A 613 23.10 7.96 0.84
CA THR A 613 22.20 8.60 -0.13
C THR A 613 22.84 8.75 -1.50
N LYS A 614 24.18 8.98 -1.55
CA LYS A 614 24.96 8.98 -2.81
C LYS A 614 24.90 7.65 -3.58
N ASP A 615 24.66 6.52 -2.89
CA ASP A 615 24.57 5.20 -3.50
C ASP A 615 23.15 4.88 -3.99
N MET A 616 22.18 5.64 -3.52
CA MET A 616 20.77 5.53 -3.95
C MET A 616 20.53 6.22 -5.30
N ILE A 617 21.46 7.05 -5.78
CA ILE A 617 21.34 7.82 -7.02
C ILE A 617 22.38 7.36 -8.04
N SER A 618 21.95 7.15 -9.29
CA SER A 618 22.79 6.61 -10.37
C SER A 618 23.66 7.70 -11.04
N PHE A 619 24.77 8.11 -10.41
CA PHE A 619 25.68 9.11 -10.96
C PHE A 619 26.54 8.59 -12.13
N SER A 620 26.75 7.29 -12.26
CA SER A 620 27.55 6.67 -13.34
C SER A 620 26.80 6.49 -14.67
N GLU A 621 25.47 6.71 -14.68
CA GLU A 621 24.65 6.57 -15.88
C GLU A 621 24.59 7.90 -16.65
N VAL A 622 24.50 7.82 -18.00
CA VAL A 622 24.38 9.01 -18.86
C VAL A 622 23.03 9.69 -18.66
N TYR A 623 21.96 8.91 -18.54
CA TYR A 623 20.63 9.45 -18.26
C TYR A 623 20.46 9.71 -16.78
N PHE A 624 20.49 10.98 -16.40
CA PHE A 624 20.44 11.42 -15.01
C PHE A 624 19.06 12.00 -14.66
N ASN A 625 18.14 11.13 -14.31
CA ASN A 625 16.76 11.45 -13.91
C ASN A 625 16.57 11.63 -12.39
N LYS A 626 17.65 11.65 -11.59
CA LYS A 626 17.64 11.74 -10.13
C LYS A 626 16.75 10.69 -9.45
N ALA A 627 16.52 9.54 -10.09
CA ALA A 627 15.77 8.44 -9.48
C ALA A 627 16.47 7.95 -8.20
N ILE A 628 15.65 7.74 -7.17
CA ILE A 628 16.10 7.30 -5.84
C ILE A 628 15.87 5.79 -5.73
N LYS A 629 16.94 5.01 -5.76
CA LYS A 629 16.92 3.57 -5.58
C LYS A 629 16.92 3.24 -4.09
N THR A 630 15.98 2.44 -3.67
CA THR A 630 15.86 2.00 -2.27
C THR A 630 16.45 0.61 -2.01
N THR A 631 16.87 -0.12 -3.04
CA THR A 631 17.52 -1.42 -2.90
C THR A 631 19.01 -1.27 -2.60
N LYS A 632 19.56 -2.16 -1.78
CA LYS A 632 21.01 -2.22 -1.58
C LYS A 632 21.66 -2.44 -2.95
N THR A 633 22.65 -1.64 -3.32
CA THR A 633 23.46 -1.95 -4.49
C THR A 633 24.20 -3.25 -4.19
N ARG A 634 23.97 -4.27 -4.98
CA ARG A 634 24.69 -5.55 -4.82
C ARG A 634 26.19 -5.27 -4.95
N LEU A 635 26.94 -5.63 -3.92
CA LEU A 635 28.38 -5.66 -4.02
C LEU A 635 28.74 -6.79 -5.00
N LEU A 636 29.22 -6.40 -6.16
CA LEU A 636 29.78 -7.36 -7.10
C LEU A 636 30.95 -8.09 -6.41
N LYS A 637 31.02 -9.41 -6.57
CA LYS A 637 32.13 -10.19 -6.02
C LYS A 637 33.42 -9.69 -6.67
N ASP A 638 34.40 -9.31 -5.86
CA ASP A 638 35.73 -8.96 -6.33
C ASP A 638 36.53 -10.25 -6.61
N ASP A 639 36.18 -10.91 -7.70
CA ASP A 639 36.76 -12.16 -8.16
C ASP A 639 37.27 -11.97 -9.60
N PRO A 640 38.56 -12.03 -9.83
CA PRO A 640 39.13 -11.87 -11.17
C PRO A 640 38.68 -12.94 -12.17
N GLY A 641 38.10 -14.04 -11.70
CA GLY A 641 37.48 -15.08 -12.54
C GLY A 641 36.06 -14.72 -13.04
N LEU A 642 35.47 -13.65 -12.56
CA LEU A 642 34.13 -13.21 -12.93
C LEU A 642 34.17 -11.99 -13.87
N THR A 643 33.51 -12.09 -14.98
CA THR A 643 33.30 -10.96 -15.90
C THR A 643 31.99 -10.27 -15.60
N VAL A 644 32.01 -8.94 -15.51
CA VAL A 644 30.83 -8.09 -15.27
C VAL A 644 30.15 -7.73 -16.58
N TYR A 645 28.86 -7.97 -16.69
CA TYR A 645 28.02 -7.66 -17.84
C TYR A 645 26.88 -6.72 -17.46
N SER A 646 26.85 -5.53 -18.04
CA SER A 646 25.70 -4.62 -17.94
C SER A 646 24.64 -5.02 -18.97
N LEU A 647 23.40 -5.23 -18.52
CA LEU A 647 22.29 -5.57 -19.43
C LEU A 647 21.87 -4.40 -20.32
N SER A 648 22.36 -3.17 -20.06
CA SER A 648 22.21 -2.04 -20.96
C SER A 648 23.08 -2.12 -22.24
N ASN A 649 24.04 -3.04 -22.31
CA ASN A 649 24.95 -3.16 -23.46
C ASN A 649 24.23 -3.82 -24.64
N GLU A 650 23.71 -3.04 -25.54
CA GLU A 650 22.98 -3.49 -26.75
C GLU A 650 23.86 -4.30 -27.74
N LYS A 651 25.19 -4.24 -27.63
CA LYS A 651 26.08 -5.12 -28.41
C LYS A 651 26.07 -6.55 -27.89
N THR A 652 25.77 -6.72 -26.59
CA THR A 652 25.77 -8.02 -25.92
C THR A 652 24.36 -8.58 -25.73
N PHE A 653 23.40 -7.72 -25.49
CA PHE A 653 22.02 -8.08 -25.19
C PHE A 653 21.03 -7.38 -26.10
N ASP A 654 19.92 -8.07 -26.35
CA ASP A 654 18.73 -7.53 -26.99
C ASP A 654 17.55 -7.71 -26.05
N ILE A 655 16.97 -6.63 -25.57
CA ILE A 655 15.91 -6.62 -24.58
C ILE A 655 14.69 -5.94 -25.19
N THR A 656 13.60 -6.69 -25.32
CA THR A 656 12.34 -6.23 -25.90
C THR A 656 11.15 -6.60 -25.00
N ILE A 657 10.00 -6.05 -25.30
CA ILE A 657 8.70 -6.40 -24.71
C ILE A 657 7.80 -6.83 -25.86
N GLY A 658 6.89 -7.73 -25.61
CA GLY A 658 5.92 -8.18 -26.60
C GLY A 658 4.74 -7.22 -26.78
N ASP A 659 3.73 -7.65 -27.54
CA ASP A 659 2.58 -6.85 -27.90
C ASP A 659 1.32 -7.35 -27.19
N ARG A 660 0.40 -6.45 -26.92
CA ARG A 660 -0.88 -6.76 -26.28
C ARG A 660 -1.70 -7.76 -27.10
N VAL A 661 -2.28 -8.74 -26.42
CA VAL A 661 -3.19 -9.73 -27.00
C VAL A 661 -4.56 -9.58 -26.38
N LEU A 662 -5.60 -9.53 -27.20
CA LEU A 662 -6.98 -9.52 -26.74
C LEU A 662 -7.51 -10.97 -26.60
N SER A 663 -8.44 -11.18 -25.68
CA SER A 663 -9.01 -12.53 -25.43
C SER A 663 -9.65 -13.16 -26.66
N GLU A 664 -10.17 -12.38 -27.56
CA GLU A 664 -10.78 -12.79 -28.85
C GLU A 664 -9.74 -13.22 -29.91
N GLU A 665 -8.47 -12.90 -29.72
CA GLU A 665 -7.38 -13.34 -30.59
C GLU A 665 -6.83 -14.72 -30.21
N ILE A 666 -7.18 -15.23 -29.02
CA ILE A 666 -6.78 -16.57 -28.56
C ILE A 666 -7.60 -17.62 -29.27
N VAL A 667 -6.92 -18.53 -29.97
CA VAL A 667 -7.52 -19.58 -30.80
C VAL A 667 -7.30 -20.94 -30.17
N SER A 668 -8.36 -21.71 -29.97
CA SER A 668 -8.25 -23.10 -29.51
C SER A 668 -7.49 -23.92 -30.56
N GLY A 669 -6.28 -24.42 -30.19
CA GLY A 669 -5.42 -25.17 -31.12
C GLY A 669 -4.56 -24.30 -32.04
N GLY A 670 -4.39 -23.01 -31.77
CA GLY A 670 -3.47 -22.11 -32.50
C GLY A 670 -2.03 -22.66 -32.49
N ARG A 671 -1.23 -22.24 -33.49
CA ARG A 671 0.12 -22.81 -33.72
C ARG A 671 1.19 -22.27 -32.77
N VAL A 672 1.04 -21.01 -32.30
CA VAL A 672 2.06 -20.28 -31.55
C VAL A 672 1.59 -20.09 -30.11
N PRO A 673 2.33 -20.61 -29.10
CA PRO A 673 2.01 -20.39 -27.69
C PRO A 673 2.22 -18.93 -27.31
N VAL A 674 1.32 -18.39 -26.50
CA VAL A 674 1.34 -17.03 -25.97
C VAL A 674 1.84 -17.06 -24.53
N TYR A 675 2.85 -16.27 -24.20
CA TYR A 675 3.34 -16.07 -22.84
C TYR A 675 3.04 -14.65 -22.33
N SER A 676 2.61 -14.57 -21.08
CA SER A 676 2.24 -13.31 -20.42
C SER A 676 3.05 -13.15 -19.12
N ALA A 677 2.49 -12.58 -18.06
CA ALA A 677 3.17 -12.43 -16.77
C ALA A 677 3.60 -13.78 -16.15
N ASN A 678 2.81 -14.83 -16.30
CA ASN A 678 3.27 -16.21 -16.02
C ASN A 678 4.03 -16.73 -17.25
N VAL A 679 5.34 -16.90 -17.09
CA VAL A 679 6.23 -17.36 -18.18
C VAL A 679 6.49 -18.86 -18.16
N TYR A 680 5.92 -19.60 -17.21
CA TYR A 680 6.00 -21.06 -17.15
C TYR A 680 4.83 -21.74 -17.84
N GLU A 681 3.67 -21.10 -17.92
CA GLU A 681 2.45 -21.65 -18.51
C GLU A 681 2.02 -20.83 -19.72
N GLU A 682 1.53 -21.53 -20.76
CA GLU A 682 0.93 -20.87 -21.90
C GLU A 682 -0.34 -20.12 -21.49
N PHE A 683 -0.42 -18.83 -21.76
CA PHE A 683 -1.63 -18.03 -21.56
C PHE A 683 -2.76 -18.45 -22.54
N GLY A 684 -2.37 -18.97 -23.67
CA GLY A 684 -3.21 -19.46 -24.75
C GLY A 684 -2.42 -19.67 -26.03
N ARG A 685 -3.09 -19.84 -27.16
CA ARG A 685 -2.42 -20.00 -28.45
C ARG A 685 -2.99 -19.05 -29.50
N ILE A 686 -2.14 -18.67 -30.46
CA ILE A 686 -2.48 -17.69 -31.51
C ILE A 686 -1.89 -18.13 -32.84
N ASP A 687 -2.43 -17.65 -33.99
CA ASP A 687 -1.90 -17.99 -35.32
C ASP A 687 -1.05 -16.89 -35.96
N LYS A 688 -0.63 -15.88 -35.17
CA LYS A 688 0.26 -14.83 -35.60
C LYS A 688 1.56 -14.82 -34.79
N GLU A 689 2.59 -14.19 -35.32
CA GLU A 689 3.90 -14.02 -34.70
C GLU A 689 4.18 -12.52 -34.56
N ASN A 690 4.79 -12.09 -33.45
CA ASN A 690 5.25 -10.71 -33.26
C ASN A 690 6.78 -10.61 -33.16
N MET A 691 7.49 -11.74 -33.22
CA MET A 691 8.94 -11.77 -33.25
C MET A 691 9.42 -12.15 -34.66
N LYS A 692 10.53 -11.54 -35.10
CA LYS A 692 11.08 -11.71 -36.45
C LYS A 692 12.14 -12.81 -36.56
N ASP A 693 12.67 -13.26 -35.43
CA ASP A 693 13.79 -14.19 -35.38
C ASP A 693 13.69 -15.12 -34.17
N TYR A 694 13.76 -16.41 -34.42
CA TYR A 694 13.76 -17.47 -33.41
C TYR A 694 15.07 -18.26 -33.40
N SER A 695 16.09 -17.83 -34.15
CA SER A 695 17.35 -18.56 -34.33
C SER A 695 18.17 -18.70 -33.04
N ARG A 696 17.88 -17.91 -32.01
CA ARG A 696 18.56 -17.91 -30.70
C ARG A 696 17.61 -18.23 -29.58
N PRO A 697 18.07 -18.85 -28.49
CA PRO A 697 17.27 -18.98 -27.28
C PRO A 697 16.83 -17.60 -26.75
N SER A 698 15.67 -17.54 -26.15
CA SER A 698 15.11 -16.33 -25.54
C SER A 698 14.87 -16.56 -24.06
N VAL A 699 15.53 -15.78 -23.19
CA VAL A 699 15.20 -15.71 -21.77
C VAL A 699 14.00 -14.77 -21.64
N ILE A 700 12.91 -15.27 -21.08
CA ILE A 700 11.66 -14.51 -20.92
C ILE A 700 11.37 -14.28 -19.44
N TRP A 701 10.73 -13.15 -19.12
CA TRP A 701 10.34 -12.84 -17.74
C TRP A 701 8.98 -12.17 -17.67
N GLY A 702 8.29 -12.35 -16.53
CA GLY A 702 7.05 -11.65 -16.20
C GLY A 702 7.33 -10.20 -15.80
N ILE A 703 6.67 -9.23 -16.46
CA ILE A 703 6.83 -7.79 -16.16
C ILE A 703 6.06 -7.41 -14.91
N ASP A 704 4.89 -7.99 -14.71
CA ASP A 704 4.01 -7.81 -13.56
C ASP A 704 3.44 -9.16 -13.10
N GLY A 705 3.17 -9.30 -11.83
CA GLY A 705 2.86 -10.58 -11.20
C GLY A 705 3.98 -11.04 -10.27
N ASP A 706 4.01 -12.32 -9.96
CA ASP A 706 5.11 -12.93 -9.24
C ASP A 706 6.36 -12.95 -10.13
N TRP A 707 7.53 -12.72 -9.54
CA TRP A 707 8.77 -12.71 -10.31
C TRP A 707 9.11 -14.11 -10.85
N MET A 708 9.18 -14.23 -12.16
CA MET A 708 9.41 -15.49 -12.87
C MET A 708 10.29 -15.27 -14.09
N VAL A 709 11.27 -16.13 -14.29
CA VAL A 709 12.14 -16.15 -15.48
C VAL A 709 12.18 -17.55 -16.07
N ASN A 710 12.02 -17.65 -17.37
CA ASN A 710 12.06 -18.91 -18.11
C ASN A 710 12.90 -18.77 -19.39
N ILE A 711 13.16 -19.85 -20.06
CA ILE A 711 13.90 -19.88 -21.32
C ILE A 711 13.10 -20.62 -22.41
N ILE A 712 13.01 -20.01 -23.58
CA ILE A 712 12.46 -20.65 -24.78
C ILE A 712 13.64 -21.06 -25.68
N PRO A 713 13.73 -22.35 -26.07
CA PRO A 713 14.81 -22.85 -26.93
C PRO A 713 14.85 -22.16 -28.31
N ALA A 714 16.02 -22.19 -28.94
CA ALA A 714 16.16 -21.76 -30.32
C ALA A 714 15.26 -22.57 -31.26
N GLY A 715 14.70 -21.94 -32.27
CA GLY A 715 13.83 -22.54 -33.27
C GLY A 715 12.38 -22.76 -32.83
N VAL A 716 12.01 -22.42 -31.61
CA VAL A 716 10.64 -22.51 -31.08
C VAL A 716 9.92 -21.17 -31.21
N PRO A 717 8.89 -21.07 -32.08
CA PRO A 717 8.06 -19.87 -32.16
C PRO A 717 7.23 -19.68 -30.89
N PHE A 718 7.14 -18.44 -30.40
CA PHE A 718 6.30 -18.03 -29.28
C PHE A 718 5.87 -16.58 -29.44
N TYR A 719 4.79 -16.19 -28.78
CA TYR A 719 4.25 -14.84 -28.79
C TYR A 719 4.34 -14.24 -27.38
N PRO A 720 5.27 -13.32 -27.08
CA PRO A 720 5.27 -12.59 -25.83
C PRO A 720 4.21 -11.48 -25.86
N THR A 721 3.46 -11.32 -24.74
CA THR A 721 2.53 -10.18 -24.58
C THR A 721 3.25 -8.94 -24.06
N ASP A 722 2.54 -7.82 -23.94
CA ASP A 722 2.99 -6.59 -23.28
C ASP A 722 3.30 -6.78 -21.78
N HIS A 723 2.96 -7.93 -21.19
CA HIS A 723 3.33 -8.37 -19.83
C HIS A 723 4.49 -9.36 -19.79
N CYS A 724 5.09 -9.67 -20.92
CA CYS A 724 6.21 -10.60 -21.07
C CYS A 724 7.41 -9.88 -21.72
N GLY A 725 8.53 -9.84 -21.01
CA GLY A 725 9.78 -9.35 -21.53
C GLY A 725 10.63 -10.47 -22.16
N VAL A 726 11.50 -10.12 -23.11
CA VAL A 726 12.39 -11.01 -23.83
C VAL A 726 13.80 -10.48 -23.82
N LEU A 727 14.76 -11.28 -23.33
CA LEU A 727 16.20 -11.03 -23.36
C LEU A 727 16.88 -12.05 -24.26
N ARG A 728 17.63 -11.58 -25.22
CA ARG A 728 18.44 -12.38 -26.12
C ARG A 728 19.91 -12.03 -26.03
N ILE A 729 20.76 -13.03 -26.04
CA ILE A 729 22.21 -12.88 -25.88
C ILE A 729 22.87 -12.91 -27.25
N LYS A 730 23.71 -11.90 -27.52
CA LYS A 730 24.44 -11.73 -28.81
C LYS A 730 25.89 -12.23 -28.74
N THR A 731 26.37 -12.61 -27.54
CA THR A 731 27.75 -13.09 -27.30
C THR A 731 27.76 -14.55 -26.96
N GLU A 732 28.85 -15.26 -27.29
CA GLU A 732 29.06 -16.65 -26.88
C GLU A 732 29.67 -16.79 -25.47
N LYS A 733 29.97 -15.67 -24.82
CA LYS A 733 30.60 -15.65 -23.48
C LYS A 733 29.62 -15.90 -22.34
N ILE A 734 28.33 -15.83 -22.61
CA ILE A 734 27.26 -16.07 -21.63
C ILE A 734 26.29 -17.09 -22.22
N LEU A 735 26.07 -18.17 -21.48
CA LEU A 735 25.08 -19.18 -21.83
C LEU A 735 23.68 -18.72 -21.48
N PRO A 736 22.67 -18.91 -22.34
CA PRO A 736 21.29 -18.46 -22.08
C PRO A 736 20.68 -19.08 -20.82
N GLU A 737 20.96 -20.33 -20.53
CA GLU A 737 20.51 -21.03 -19.33
C GLU A 737 21.16 -20.43 -18.07
N TYR A 738 22.45 -20.06 -18.13
CA TYR A 738 23.12 -19.37 -17.02
C TYR A 738 22.45 -18.00 -16.77
N MET A 739 22.15 -17.26 -17.86
CA MET A 739 21.49 -15.98 -17.76
C MET A 739 20.09 -16.08 -17.15
N MET A 740 19.36 -17.15 -17.44
CA MET A 740 18.03 -17.39 -16.85
C MET A 740 18.12 -17.44 -15.30
N TYR A 741 19.03 -18.25 -14.75
CA TYR A 741 19.24 -18.32 -13.30
C TYR A 741 19.81 -17.03 -12.71
N ALA A 742 20.74 -16.39 -13.41
CA ALA A 742 21.33 -15.14 -12.98
C ALA A 742 20.28 -14.01 -12.95
N LEU A 743 19.43 -13.92 -13.96
CA LEU A 743 18.35 -12.94 -14.02
C LEU A 743 17.28 -13.22 -12.96
N GLN A 744 16.96 -14.50 -12.70
CA GLN A 744 16.06 -14.86 -11.61
C GLN A 744 16.59 -14.36 -10.26
N ALA A 745 17.86 -14.63 -9.96
CA ALA A 745 18.50 -14.22 -8.71
C ALA A 745 18.62 -12.70 -8.59
N GLU A 746 18.95 -11.98 -9.68
CA GLU A 746 19.00 -10.51 -9.67
C GLU A 746 17.61 -9.90 -9.45
N GLY A 747 16.57 -10.45 -10.06
CA GLY A 747 15.22 -9.92 -9.88
C GLY A 747 14.66 -10.19 -8.48
N GLU A 748 15.03 -11.31 -7.84
CA GLU A 748 14.72 -11.56 -6.43
C GLU A 748 15.44 -10.58 -5.51
N TYR A 749 16.70 -10.26 -5.80
CA TYR A 749 17.46 -9.25 -5.08
C TYR A 749 16.83 -7.86 -5.23
N GLU A 750 16.40 -7.48 -6.44
CA GLU A 750 15.67 -6.25 -6.73
C GLU A 750 14.22 -6.28 -6.22
N ARG A 751 13.77 -7.40 -5.66
CA ARG A 751 12.40 -7.63 -5.17
C ARG A 751 11.34 -7.34 -6.23
N PHE A 752 11.58 -7.81 -7.46
CA PHE A 752 10.56 -7.70 -8.50
C PHE A 752 9.33 -8.50 -8.14
N SER A 753 8.18 -7.89 -8.29
CA SER A 753 6.89 -8.42 -7.89
C SER A 753 5.77 -7.70 -8.63
N ARG A 754 4.53 -8.10 -8.42
CA ARG A 754 3.35 -7.40 -8.94
C ARG A 754 3.37 -5.90 -8.61
N ASN A 755 3.89 -5.54 -7.46
CA ASN A 755 3.93 -4.17 -6.96
C ASN A 755 5.21 -3.43 -7.37
N ASN A 756 6.24 -4.16 -7.74
CA ASN A 756 7.55 -3.66 -8.12
C ASN A 756 7.94 -4.23 -9.49
N ARG A 757 7.27 -3.71 -10.53
CA ARG A 757 7.31 -4.26 -11.90
C ARG A 757 8.73 -4.34 -12.49
N ALA A 758 9.02 -5.46 -13.13
CA ALA A 758 10.27 -5.70 -13.86
C ALA A 758 10.20 -5.15 -15.29
N SER A 759 10.09 -3.82 -15.45
CA SER A 759 10.05 -3.21 -16.79
C SER A 759 11.36 -3.45 -17.55
N ALA A 760 11.32 -3.44 -18.89
CA ALA A 760 12.51 -3.62 -19.72
C ALA A 760 13.63 -2.62 -19.37
N GLN A 761 13.29 -1.40 -18.97
CA GLN A 761 14.25 -0.40 -18.56
C GLN A 761 14.95 -0.76 -17.24
N ARG A 762 14.20 -1.29 -16.26
CA ARG A 762 14.80 -1.76 -15.01
C ARG A 762 15.68 -3.00 -15.23
N ILE A 763 15.27 -3.91 -16.09
CA ILE A 763 16.11 -5.04 -16.49
C ILE A 763 17.40 -4.56 -17.17
N ARG A 764 17.33 -3.55 -18.05
CA ARG A 764 18.55 -2.96 -18.63
C ARG A 764 19.49 -2.34 -17.60
N SER A 765 18.98 -1.87 -16.48
CA SER A 765 19.83 -1.29 -15.42
C SER A 765 20.55 -2.35 -14.56
N LEU A 766 20.24 -3.61 -14.70
CA LEU A 766 20.88 -4.70 -13.97
C LEU A 766 22.29 -5.02 -14.49
N VAL A 767 23.09 -5.54 -13.58
CA VAL A 767 24.44 -6.01 -13.87
C VAL A 767 24.56 -7.45 -13.41
N VAL A 768 25.06 -8.32 -14.27
CA VAL A 768 25.25 -9.72 -14.00
C VAL A 768 26.74 -10.07 -14.05
N GLN A 769 27.20 -10.87 -13.11
CA GLN A 769 28.54 -11.45 -13.14
C GLN A 769 28.48 -12.87 -13.68
N ALA A 770 29.39 -13.22 -14.58
CA ALA A 770 29.48 -14.57 -15.10
C ALA A 770 30.94 -15.04 -15.17
N PRO A 771 31.24 -16.30 -14.76
CA PRO A 771 32.53 -16.91 -14.96
C PRO A 771 32.72 -17.34 -16.42
N GLU A 772 33.86 -17.93 -16.73
CA GLU A 772 34.09 -18.54 -18.07
C GLU A 772 33.01 -19.57 -18.42
N THR A 773 32.67 -19.67 -19.70
CA THR A 773 31.59 -20.55 -20.22
C THR A 773 31.71 -22.03 -19.78
N LYS A 774 32.94 -22.54 -19.56
CA LYS A 774 33.16 -23.89 -19.03
C LYS A 774 32.61 -24.03 -17.60
N ILE A 775 32.81 -23.01 -16.75
CA ILE A 775 32.30 -23.00 -15.37
C ILE A 775 30.79 -22.81 -15.37
N GLN A 776 30.29 -21.87 -16.21
CA GLN A 776 28.85 -21.71 -16.41
C GLN A 776 28.15 -23.03 -16.75
N LYS A 777 28.75 -23.81 -17.66
CA LYS A 777 28.20 -25.10 -18.08
C LYS A 777 28.15 -26.10 -16.91
N ASN A 778 29.19 -26.18 -16.10
CA ASN A 778 29.17 -27.04 -14.90
C ASN A 778 28.07 -26.62 -13.91
N ILE A 779 27.90 -25.32 -13.69
CA ILE A 779 26.83 -24.80 -12.81
C ILE A 779 25.45 -25.17 -13.36
N ILE A 780 25.24 -25.02 -14.67
CA ILE A 780 23.97 -25.36 -15.32
C ILE A 780 23.73 -26.89 -15.22
N ASP A 781 24.75 -27.70 -15.47
CA ASP A 781 24.62 -29.17 -15.43
C ASP A 781 24.25 -29.63 -13.99
N GLU A 782 24.82 -29.04 -12.94
CA GLU A 782 24.45 -29.35 -11.55
C GLU A 782 23.04 -28.91 -11.21
N LEU A 783 22.63 -27.70 -11.65
CA LEU A 783 21.25 -27.22 -11.46
C LEU A 783 20.23 -28.08 -12.19
N LYS A 784 20.51 -28.47 -13.44
CA LYS A 784 19.66 -29.37 -14.19
C LYS A 784 19.55 -30.75 -13.51
N ALA A 785 20.66 -31.26 -12.96
CA ALA A 785 20.62 -32.53 -12.22
C ALA A 785 19.74 -32.45 -10.95
N LEU A 786 19.70 -31.29 -10.29
CA LEU A 786 18.79 -31.06 -9.16
C LEU A 786 17.34 -30.94 -9.61
N ASP A 787 17.09 -30.22 -10.71
CA ASP A 787 15.76 -30.10 -11.31
C ASP A 787 15.21 -31.46 -11.77
N ASP A 788 16.05 -32.29 -12.37
CA ASP A 788 15.71 -33.67 -12.79
C ASP A 788 15.37 -34.56 -11.57
N LYS A 789 16.10 -34.40 -10.45
CA LYS A 789 15.77 -35.10 -9.19
C LYS A 789 14.43 -34.63 -8.62
N ILE A 790 14.17 -33.35 -8.61
CA ILE A 790 12.89 -32.75 -8.14
C ILE A 790 11.74 -33.23 -9.03
N ASN A 791 11.91 -33.16 -10.35
CA ASN A 791 10.91 -33.60 -11.32
C ASN A 791 10.67 -35.12 -11.24
N GLY A 792 11.73 -35.91 -11.01
CA GLY A 792 11.62 -37.33 -10.72
C GLY A 792 10.78 -37.65 -9.49
N GLN A 793 10.94 -36.88 -8.40
CA GLN A 793 10.10 -37.04 -7.20
C GLN A 793 8.65 -36.61 -7.48
N ASN A 794 8.41 -35.56 -8.24
CA ASN A 794 7.06 -35.12 -8.63
C ASN A 794 6.37 -36.23 -9.47
N ALA A 795 7.05 -36.81 -10.42
CA ALA A 795 6.51 -37.91 -11.25
C ALA A 795 6.20 -39.16 -10.41
N GLU A 796 7.04 -39.52 -9.43
CA GLU A 796 6.75 -40.62 -8.51
C GLU A 796 5.54 -40.29 -7.60
N ILE A 797 5.40 -39.07 -7.08
CA ILE A 797 4.25 -38.63 -6.30
C ILE A 797 2.97 -38.79 -7.14
N GLU A 798 2.98 -38.31 -8.38
CA GLU A 798 1.85 -38.42 -9.30
C GLU A 798 1.51 -39.88 -9.61
N LYS A 799 2.54 -40.72 -9.79
CA LYS A 799 2.37 -42.16 -10.01
C LYS A 799 1.70 -42.84 -8.80
N TYR A 800 2.06 -42.45 -7.58
CA TYR A 800 1.41 -42.94 -6.37
C TYR A 800 -0.06 -42.49 -6.29
N GLU A 801 -0.36 -41.26 -6.62
CA GLU A 801 -1.74 -40.75 -6.68
C GLU A 801 -2.57 -41.50 -7.72
N ASN A 802 -2.01 -41.71 -8.90
CA ASN A 802 -2.66 -42.46 -9.97
C ASN A 802 -2.84 -43.94 -9.59
N SER A 803 -1.89 -44.54 -8.86
CA SER A 803 -2.00 -45.93 -8.40
C SER A 803 -3.17 -46.11 -7.41
N ILE A 804 -3.34 -45.17 -6.49
CA ILE A 804 -4.48 -45.17 -5.57
C ILE A 804 -5.78 -45.05 -6.35
N ARG A 805 -5.83 -44.14 -7.32
CA ARG A 805 -7.01 -43.93 -8.19
C ARG A 805 -7.35 -45.20 -8.96
N THR A 806 -6.36 -45.82 -9.61
CA THR A 806 -6.52 -47.06 -10.39
C THR A 806 -7.00 -48.21 -9.49
N LYS A 807 -6.38 -48.40 -8.33
CA LYS A 807 -6.79 -49.45 -7.38
C LYS A 807 -8.21 -49.28 -6.92
N PHE A 808 -8.62 -48.04 -6.65
CA PHE A 808 -9.99 -47.72 -6.25
C PHE A 808 -10.98 -48.06 -7.36
N ASP A 809 -10.68 -47.63 -8.62
CA ASP A 809 -11.55 -47.85 -9.75
C ASP A 809 -11.63 -49.39 -10.10
N GLN A 810 -10.54 -50.14 -9.92
CA GLN A 810 -10.51 -51.61 -10.09
C GLN A 810 -11.37 -52.35 -9.05
N ILE A 811 -11.32 -51.95 -7.77
CA ILE A 811 -12.06 -52.58 -6.72
C ILE A 811 -13.55 -52.24 -6.79
N PHE A 812 -13.84 -50.96 -7.07
CA PHE A 812 -15.19 -50.45 -6.86
C PHE A 812 -15.94 -50.14 -8.16
N HIS A 813 -15.28 -50.13 -9.33
CA HIS A 813 -15.87 -49.87 -10.65
C HIS A 813 -16.69 -48.54 -10.71
N LEU A 814 -16.09 -47.48 -10.38
CA LEU A 814 -16.74 -46.18 -10.10
C LEU A 814 -17.13 -45.37 -11.34
N GLU A 815 -16.69 -45.71 -12.56
CA GLU A 815 -17.11 -45.02 -13.78
C GLU A 815 -18.61 -45.11 -14.03
N GLU A 816 -19.27 -46.17 -13.58
CA GLU A 816 -20.72 -46.33 -13.61
C GLU A 816 -21.45 -45.50 -12.51
N PHE A 817 -20.73 -44.99 -11.48
CA PHE A 817 -21.25 -44.34 -10.31
C PHE A 817 -21.57 -42.85 -10.49
N ILE A 818 -20.96 -42.19 -11.46
CA ILE A 818 -20.89 -40.73 -11.51
C ILE A 818 -22.01 -40.14 -12.35
N SER A 819 -22.69 -40.92 -13.21
CA SER A 819 -23.65 -40.37 -14.17
C SER A 819 -25.09 -40.20 -13.63
N ASP A 820 -25.60 -41.12 -12.81
CA ASP A 820 -27.07 -41.12 -12.56
C ASP A 820 -27.55 -41.19 -11.07
N GLY A 821 -26.63 -41.16 -10.09
CA GLY A 821 -27.01 -41.17 -8.66
C GLY A 821 -27.63 -42.49 -8.16
N VAL A 822 -27.65 -43.53 -8.99
CA VAL A 822 -28.14 -44.87 -8.67
C VAL A 822 -26.98 -45.84 -8.59
N PHE A 823 -26.74 -46.39 -7.42
CA PHE A 823 -25.69 -47.41 -7.20
C PHE A 823 -26.24 -48.78 -7.64
N SER A 824 -25.92 -49.21 -8.84
CA SER A 824 -26.43 -50.48 -9.38
C SER A 824 -25.80 -51.71 -8.72
N LYS A 825 -24.64 -51.59 -8.05
CA LYS A 825 -23.86 -52.72 -7.54
C LYS A 825 -23.79 -52.81 -6.01
N TYR A 826 -23.90 -51.69 -5.32
CA TYR A 826 -23.75 -51.59 -3.88
C TYR A 826 -24.91 -50.85 -3.24
N GLU A 827 -25.25 -51.26 -2.02
CA GLU A 827 -26.27 -50.53 -1.23
C GLU A 827 -25.80 -49.11 -0.89
N GLY A 828 -26.63 -48.11 -1.14
CA GLY A 828 -26.34 -46.72 -0.88
C GLY A 828 -26.79 -46.32 0.52
N TYR A 829 -25.92 -45.64 1.27
CA TYR A 829 -26.22 -45.09 2.59
C TYR A 829 -25.94 -43.60 2.58
N SER A 830 -26.74 -42.81 3.29
CA SER A 830 -26.41 -41.43 3.53
C SER A 830 -25.19 -41.31 4.46
N VAL A 831 -24.43 -40.24 4.35
CA VAL A 831 -23.34 -40.01 5.31
C VAL A 831 -23.88 -39.92 6.74
N GLU A 832 -25.11 -39.42 6.91
CA GLU A 832 -25.81 -39.39 8.20
C GLU A 832 -26.07 -40.78 8.79
N ASP A 833 -26.34 -41.79 7.95
CA ASP A 833 -26.54 -43.16 8.42
C ASP A 833 -25.24 -43.82 8.92
N LEU A 834 -24.11 -43.42 8.34
CA LEU A 834 -22.80 -44.02 8.57
C LEU A 834 -21.98 -43.30 9.64
N CYS A 835 -22.12 -41.97 9.73
CA CYS A 835 -21.24 -41.14 10.53
C CYS A 835 -21.98 -40.18 11.44
N ILE A 836 -21.34 -39.84 12.54
CA ILE A 836 -21.70 -38.71 13.40
C ILE A 836 -20.94 -37.50 12.86
N ASP A 837 -21.64 -36.45 12.51
CA ASP A 837 -21.05 -35.21 12.08
C ASP A 837 -20.75 -34.31 13.27
N GLY A 838 -19.74 -33.47 13.09
CA GLY A 838 -19.33 -32.48 14.08
C GLY A 838 -18.70 -31.28 13.41
N ARG A 839 -18.24 -30.37 14.20
CA ARG A 839 -17.57 -29.16 13.76
C ARG A 839 -16.55 -28.73 14.82
N GLY A 840 -15.48 -28.10 14.37
CA GLY A 840 -14.51 -27.52 15.26
C GLY A 840 -15.01 -26.23 15.95
N ARG A 841 -14.22 -25.73 16.88
CA ARG A 841 -14.47 -24.48 17.61
C ARG A 841 -13.72 -23.30 16.97
N VAL A 842 -13.99 -22.09 17.44
CA VAL A 842 -13.23 -20.92 16.98
C VAL A 842 -11.82 -20.98 17.55
N ILE A 843 -10.83 -21.20 16.69
CA ILE A 843 -9.40 -21.16 16.99
C ILE A 843 -8.78 -20.18 15.98
N ASN A 844 -8.32 -19.03 16.46
CA ASN A 844 -7.66 -18.02 15.65
C ASN A 844 -6.14 -18.11 15.83
N GLN A 845 -5.40 -17.33 15.02
CA GLN A 845 -3.94 -17.30 15.04
C GLN A 845 -3.39 -16.94 16.43
N GLN A 846 -3.97 -15.97 17.09
CA GLN A 846 -3.57 -15.51 18.42
C GLN A 846 -3.74 -16.61 19.48
N TYR A 847 -4.82 -17.40 19.38
CA TYR A 847 -5.01 -18.56 20.26
C TYR A 847 -3.89 -19.58 20.06
N ILE A 848 -3.52 -19.87 18.81
CA ILE A 848 -2.43 -20.82 18.49
C ILE A 848 -1.08 -20.31 19.05
N GLU A 849 -0.79 -19.02 18.89
CA GLU A 849 0.46 -18.41 19.38
C GLU A 849 0.59 -18.47 20.90
N ASN A 850 -0.51 -18.29 21.61
CA ASN A 850 -0.55 -18.35 23.07
C ASN A 850 -0.59 -19.77 23.65
N HIS A 851 -0.95 -20.79 22.84
CA HIS A 851 -1.12 -22.16 23.27
C HIS A 851 -0.32 -23.15 22.41
N LYS A 852 0.90 -22.78 22.01
CA LYS A 852 1.75 -23.64 21.16
C LYS A 852 1.97 -25.03 21.78
N GLY A 853 1.79 -26.08 20.98
CA GLY A 853 1.90 -27.45 21.41
C GLY A 853 1.95 -28.45 20.25
N PRO A 854 1.92 -29.76 20.52
CA PRO A 854 2.14 -30.78 19.52
C PRO A 854 0.90 -31.17 18.69
N TYR A 855 -0.31 -30.70 19.06
CA TYR A 855 -1.54 -31.18 18.44
C TYR A 855 -1.97 -30.28 17.29
N PRO A 856 -2.05 -30.78 16.03
CA PRO A 856 -2.40 -29.99 14.88
C PRO A 856 -3.82 -29.40 14.96
N VAL A 857 -4.00 -28.24 14.38
CA VAL A 857 -5.28 -27.56 14.19
C VAL A 857 -5.57 -27.52 12.70
N TYR A 858 -6.66 -28.16 12.25
CA TYR A 858 -7.10 -28.17 10.86
C TYR A 858 -8.13 -27.08 10.58
N SER A 859 -8.08 -26.49 9.40
CA SER A 859 -8.97 -25.41 8.98
C SER A 859 -9.47 -25.63 7.55
N SER A 860 -10.02 -24.60 6.89
CA SER A 860 -10.42 -24.63 5.47
C SER A 860 -9.26 -24.55 4.49
N GLN A 861 -8.01 -24.43 4.94
CA GLN A 861 -6.89 -24.45 4.00
C GLN A 861 -6.65 -25.85 3.46
N THR A 862 -6.17 -25.94 2.23
CA THR A 862 -5.91 -27.22 1.54
C THR A 862 -4.43 -27.47 1.29
N THR A 863 -3.58 -26.46 1.54
CA THR A 863 -2.12 -26.56 1.57
C THR A 863 -1.65 -27.10 2.92
N ASN A 864 -0.43 -27.62 2.99
CA ASN A 864 0.15 -28.18 4.22
C ASN A 864 -0.79 -29.18 4.92
N ASP A 865 -1.38 -30.09 4.15
CA ASP A 865 -2.36 -31.08 4.64
C ASP A 865 -3.50 -30.47 5.49
N GLY A 866 -3.87 -29.22 5.25
CA GLY A 866 -4.92 -28.51 6.00
C GLY A 866 -4.51 -28.02 7.39
N ILE A 867 -3.24 -28.13 7.78
CA ILE A 867 -2.73 -27.69 9.08
C ILE A 867 -2.65 -26.19 9.11
N PHE A 868 -3.42 -25.56 9.99
CA PHE A 868 -3.44 -24.14 10.25
C PHE A 868 -2.43 -23.72 11.32
N GLY A 869 -2.10 -24.63 12.24
CA GLY A 869 -1.14 -24.44 13.32
C GLY A 869 -1.17 -25.64 14.26
N SER A 870 -0.57 -25.52 15.47
CA SER A 870 -0.58 -26.58 16.49
C SER A 870 -0.70 -25.99 17.89
N ILE A 871 -1.50 -26.65 18.76
CA ILE A 871 -1.75 -26.21 20.13
C ILE A 871 -1.48 -27.32 21.16
N ASP A 872 -1.47 -26.96 22.45
CA ASP A 872 -1.16 -27.83 23.58
C ASP A 872 -2.30 -28.73 24.04
N THR A 873 -3.52 -28.48 23.55
CA THR A 873 -4.72 -29.25 23.83
C THR A 873 -5.29 -29.90 22.57
N PHE A 874 -6.15 -30.90 22.71
CA PHE A 874 -6.86 -31.53 21.59
C PHE A 874 -8.35 -31.70 21.91
N ASP A 875 -9.18 -31.51 20.88
CA ASP A 875 -10.64 -31.68 20.94
C ASP A 875 -11.08 -33.03 20.38
N PHE A 876 -10.28 -33.67 19.54
CA PHE A 876 -10.58 -34.93 18.85
C PHE A 876 -9.46 -35.95 19.07
N ASP A 877 -9.83 -37.22 19.21
CA ASP A 877 -8.89 -38.35 19.34
C ASP A 877 -9.46 -39.60 18.60
N GLY A 878 -8.60 -40.21 17.77
CA GLY A 878 -8.92 -41.37 16.98
C GLY A 878 -9.15 -41.10 15.50
N GLU A 879 -9.93 -41.98 14.82
CA GLU A 879 -10.17 -41.89 13.38
C GLU A 879 -11.33 -40.94 13.04
N TYR A 880 -11.08 -40.00 12.18
CA TYR A 880 -12.05 -39.02 11.68
C TYR A 880 -11.84 -38.72 10.20
N ILE A 881 -12.86 -38.18 9.58
CA ILE A 881 -12.75 -37.43 8.33
C ILE A 881 -12.95 -35.98 8.64
N THR A 882 -12.13 -35.10 8.05
CA THR A 882 -12.33 -33.65 8.09
C THR A 882 -12.58 -33.12 6.71
N TRP A 883 -13.36 -32.02 6.57
CA TRP A 883 -13.54 -31.37 5.28
C TRP A 883 -13.59 -29.85 5.42
N THR A 884 -13.21 -29.18 4.34
CA THR A 884 -13.28 -27.73 4.25
C THR A 884 -14.72 -27.29 4.01
N THR A 885 -15.29 -26.48 4.91
CA THR A 885 -16.68 -26.05 4.80
C THR A 885 -16.85 -24.78 3.96
N ASP A 886 -15.80 -23.96 3.81
CA ASP A 886 -15.83 -22.63 3.17
C ASP A 886 -14.63 -22.42 2.25
N GLY A 887 -14.77 -21.56 1.25
CA GLY A 887 -13.68 -21.06 0.40
C GLY A 887 -13.64 -21.70 -0.99
N ALA A 888 -12.65 -21.29 -1.79
CA ALA A 888 -12.52 -21.71 -3.20
C ALA A 888 -12.46 -23.22 -3.39
N LYS A 889 -11.94 -23.95 -2.39
CA LYS A 889 -11.81 -25.41 -2.39
C LYS A 889 -12.71 -26.05 -1.31
N ALA A 890 -13.88 -25.48 -1.03
CA ALA A 890 -14.89 -26.11 -0.19
C ALA A 890 -15.21 -27.53 -0.66
N GLY A 891 -15.37 -28.46 0.27
CA GLY A 891 -15.60 -29.88 -0.04
C GLY A 891 -14.34 -30.72 -0.25
N THR A 892 -13.13 -30.17 -0.01
CA THR A 892 -11.92 -31.00 0.09
C THR A 892 -11.94 -31.81 1.36
N VAL A 893 -11.71 -33.12 1.25
CA VAL A 893 -11.88 -34.10 2.33
C VAL A 893 -10.55 -34.74 2.68
N PHE A 894 -10.29 -34.91 3.98
CA PHE A 894 -9.07 -35.52 4.50
C PHE A 894 -9.39 -36.62 5.52
N TYR A 895 -8.60 -37.69 5.50
CA TYR A 895 -8.59 -38.67 6.58
C TYR A 895 -7.66 -38.20 7.71
N ARG A 896 -8.09 -38.36 8.97
CA ARG A 896 -7.33 -38.01 10.17
C ARG A 896 -7.30 -39.18 11.13
N ASN A 897 -6.19 -39.36 11.82
CA ASN A 897 -6.06 -40.34 12.88
C ASN A 897 -5.10 -39.82 13.97
N GLY A 898 -5.53 -39.88 15.23
CA GLY A 898 -4.79 -39.41 16.39
C GLY A 898 -5.42 -38.18 17.04
N LYS A 899 -4.61 -37.39 17.76
CA LYS A 899 -5.07 -36.22 18.54
C LYS A 899 -4.92 -34.95 17.71
N PHE A 900 -6.02 -34.21 17.57
CA PHE A 900 -6.03 -32.97 16.76
C PHE A 900 -7.16 -32.03 17.18
N ASN A 901 -7.18 -30.86 16.56
CA ASN A 901 -8.22 -29.85 16.69
C ASN A 901 -8.74 -29.42 15.30
N CYS A 902 -9.92 -28.85 15.27
CA CYS A 902 -10.50 -28.23 14.08
C CYS A 902 -10.98 -26.82 14.37
N THR A 903 -10.85 -25.93 13.37
CA THR A 903 -11.50 -24.62 13.43
C THR A 903 -12.99 -24.75 13.10
N ASN A 904 -13.75 -23.69 13.37
CA ASN A 904 -15.19 -23.61 13.05
C ASN A 904 -15.54 -23.66 11.55
N VAL A 905 -14.53 -23.54 10.66
CA VAL A 905 -14.66 -23.70 9.19
C VAL A 905 -14.15 -25.06 8.69
N CYS A 906 -14.02 -26.01 9.60
CA CYS A 906 -13.65 -27.39 9.34
C CYS A 906 -14.71 -28.32 9.93
N GLY A 907 -15.34 -29.13 9.11
CA GLY A 907 -16.30 -30.15 9.55
C GLY A 907 -15.61 -31.46 9.89
N THR A 908 -16.23 -32.28 10.75
CA THR A 908 -15.70 -33.58 11.16
C THR A 908 -16.77 -34.68 11.03
N LEU A 909 -16.35 -35.89 10.59
CA LEU A 909 -17.18 -37.11 10.60
C LEU A 909 -16.45 -38.18 11.41
N LYS A 910 -17.20 -38.90 12.22
CA LYS A 910 -16.76 -40.11 12.97
C LYS A 910 -17.69 -41.28 12.67
N ALA A 911 -17.17 -42.45 12.41
CA ALA A 911 -18.01 -43.63 12.13
C ALA A 911 -18.96 -43.94 13.30
N LYS A 912 -20.22 -44.26 13.01
CA LYS A 912 -21.23 -44.72 13.97
C LYS A 912 -21.08 -46.22 14.31
N ASN A 913 -20.57 -46.98 13.34
CA ASN A 913 -20.44 -48.42 13.45
C ASN A 913 -19.37 -48.95 12.46
N ASP A 914 -19.14 -50.25 12.45
CA ASP A 914 -18.12 -50.89 11.63
C ASP A 914 -18.53 -51.14 10.15
N LYS A 915 -19.65 -50.59 9.68
CA LYS A 915 -20.07 -50.78 8.26
C LYS A 915 -19.13 -50.11 7.28
N VAL A 916 -18.50 -49.01 7.66
CA VAL A 916 -17.66 -48.23 6.77
C VAL A 916 -16.23 -48.08 7.30
N ASN A 917 -15.23 -48.25 6.44
CA ASN A 917 -13.85 -47.92 6.69
C ASN A 917 -13.63 -46.43 6.42
N MET A 918 -13.07 -45.71 7.38
CA MET A 918 -12.96 -44.23 7.30
C MET A 918 -11.96 -43.75 6.22
N ARG A 919 -10.91 -44.51 5.89
CA ARG A 919 -10.02 -44.19 4.76
C ARG A 919 -10.71 -44.38 3.42
N TYR A 920 -11.48 -45.47 3.25
CA TYR A 920 -12.30 -45.66 2.07
C TYR A 920 -13.29 -44.51 1.88
N LEU A 921 -14.00 -44.17 2.95
CA LEU A 921 -15.02 -43.10 2.92
C LEU A 921 -14.40 -41.73 2.65
N ALA A 922 -13.25 -41.41 3.26
CA ALA A 922 -12.55 -40.17 3.00
C ALA A 922 -12.14 -40.02 1.54
N TYR A 923 -11.57 -41.09 0.96
CA TYR A 923 -11.17 -41.09 -0.43
C TYR A 923 -12.35 -40.90 -1.38
N LEU A 924 -13.43 -41.62 -1.14
CA LEU A 924 -14.64 -41.53 -1.93
C LEU A 924 -15.27 -40.12 -1.83
N LEU A 925 -15.43 -39.61 -0.61
CA LEU A 925 -15.99 -38.27 -0.39
C LEU A 925 -15.11 -37.20 -1.03
N ASN A 926 -13.79 -37.31 -0.98
CA ASN A 926 -12.90 -36.33 -1.63
C ASN A 926 -13.10 -36.28 -3.16
N ARG A 927 -13.55 -37.38 -3.78
CA ARG A 927 -13.85 -37.44 -5.23
C ARG A 927 -15.23 -36.88 -5.59
N ILE A 928 -16.20 -36.86 -4.67
CA ILE A 928 -17.59 -36.52 -5.01
C ILE A 928 -18.11 -35.27 -4.29
N ALA A 929 -17.60 -34.91 -3.11
CA ALA A 929 -18.16 -33.88 -2.24
C ALA A 929 -18.19 -32.48 -2.93
N TYR A 930 -17.26 -32.18 -3.84
CA TYR A 930 -17.25 -30.93 -4.59
C TYR A 930 -18.50 -30.71 -5.45
N LYS A 931 -19.24 -31.76 -5.81
CA LYS A 931 -20.50 -31.69 -6.56
C LYS A 931 -21.66 -31.16 -5.71
N PHE A 932 -21.57 -31.27 -4.40
CA PHE A 932 -22.57 -30.85 -3.44
C PHE A 932 -22.29 -29.49 -2.81
N VAL A 933 -21.23 -28.81 -3.26
CA VAL A 933 -20.85 -27.47 -2.82
C VAL A 933 -21.86 -26.45 -3.36
N SER A 934 -22.47 -25.67 -2.47
CA SER A 934 -23.28 -24.53 -2.84
C SER A 934 -22.39 -23.42 -3.41
N ARG A 935 -22.72 -22.93 -4.61
CA ARG A 935 -22.00 -21.86 -5.32
C ARG A 935 -22.74 -20.51 -5.26
N VAL A 936 -23.74 -20.41 -4.41
CA VAL A 936 -24.50 -19.16 -4.20
C VAL A 936 -23.73 -18.31 -3.19
N GLY A 937 -23.06 -17.25 -3.67
CA GLY A 937 -22.13 -16.46 -2.88
C GLY A 937 -20.77 -17.18 -2.75
N ASN A 938 -20.20 -17.24 -1.53
CA ASN A 938 -18.99 -18.02 -1.28
C ASN A 938 -19.27 -19.52 -1.37
N ASN A 939 -18.37 -20.28 -1.99
CA ASN A 939 -18.48 -21.72 -2.06
C ASN A 939 -18.55 -22.34 -0.65
N LYS A 940 -19.59 -23.16 -0.38
CA LYS A 940 -19.83 -23.76 0.93
C LYS A 940 -20.31 -25.19 0.83
N LEU A 941 -19.75 -26.07 1.68
CA LEU A 941 -20.30 -27.40 1.95
C LEU A 941 -20.52 -27.55 3.46
N MET A 942 -21.75 -27.22 3.90
CA MET A 942 -22.13 -27.25 5.29
C MET A 942 -22.52 -28.66 5.73
N ASN A 943 -22.57 -28.91 7.06
CA ASN A 943 -22.89 -30.21 7.62
C ASN A 943 -24.20 -30.83 7.07
N ASP A 944 -25.26 -30.05 6.93
CA ASP A 944 -26.53 -30.54 6.40
C ASP A 944 -26.46 -31.01 4.94
N ALA A 945 -25.60 -30.43 4.13
CA ALA A 945 -25.36 -30.88 2.76
C ALA A 945 -24.45 -32.13 2.75
N MET A 946 -23.41 -32.17 3.58
CA MET A 946 -22.52 -33.33 3.72
C MET A 946 -23.27 -34.57 4.18
N LYS A 947 -24.17 -34.45 5.17
CA LYS A 947 -25.00 -35.54 5.70
C LYS A 947 -25.83 -36.23 4.65
N LYS A 948 -26.37 -35.46 3.71
CA LYS A 948 -27.27 -35.96 2.65
C LYS A 948 -26.58 -36.66 1.49
N ILE A 949 -25.25 -36.61 1.45
CA ILE A 949 -24.49 -37.29 0.40
C ILE A 949 -24.71 -38.80 0.57
N VAL A 950 -25.22 -39.43 -0.49
CA VAL A 950 -25.39 -40.88 -0.50
C VAL A 950 -24.12 -41.51 -1.08
N VAL A 951 -23.57 -42.47 -0.37
CA VAL A 951 -22.35 -43.19 -0.73
C VAL A 951 -22.58 -44.69 -0.78
N PRO A 952 -21.95 -45.40 -1.74
CA PRO A 952 -22.01 -46.85 -1.75
C PRO A 952 -21.18 -47.45 -0.62
N VAL A 953 -21.66 -48.54 -0.05
CA VAL A 953 -20.98 -49.26 1.02
C VAL A 953 -20.75 -50.71 0.60
N PRO A 954 -19.61 -51.00 -0.03
CA PRO A 954 -19.17 -52.38 -0.38
C PRO A 954 -18.96 -53.21 0.88
N LYS A 955 -18.80 -54.54 0.72
CA LYS A 955 -18.38 -55.40 1.83
C LYS A 955 -17.14 -54.88 2.53
N ARG A 956 -17.14 -54.90 3.87
CA ARG A 956 -16.04 -54.36 4.68
C ARG A 956 -14.67 -54.88 4.25
N GLN A 957 -14.53 -56.13 3.89
CA GLN A 957 -13.27 -56.70 3.43
C GLN A 957 -12.64 -55.97 2.22
N LEU A 958 -13.45 -55.54 1.25
CA LEU A 958 -12.99 -54.79 0.10
C LEU A 958 -12.58 -53.35 0.43
N GLN A 959 -13.27 -52.73 1.40
CA GLN A 959 -12.91 -51.43 1.93
C GLN A 959 -11.56 -51.49 2.67
N ASP A 960 -11.35 -52.53 3.47
CA ASP A 960 -10.13 -52.69 4.23
C ASP A 960 -8.95 -53.00 3.29
N GLU A 961 -9.13 -53.87 2.27
CA GLU A 961 -8.12 -54.10 1.24
C GLU A 961 -7.66 -52.77 0.57
N PHE A 962 -8.60 -51.91 0.25
CA PHE A 962 -8.28 -50.62 -0.32
C PHE A 962 -7.57 -49.69 0.70
N ALA A 963 -8.05 -49.65 1.94
CA ALA A 963 -7.47 -48.82 2.99
C ALA A 963 -6.01 -49.22 3.31
N ASP A 964 -5.71 -50.53 3.37
CA ASP A 964 -4.34 -51.03 3.58
C ASP A 964 -3.43 -50.64 2.40
N PHE A 965 -3.94 -50.76 1.18
CA PHE A 965 -3.21 -50.32 0.00
C PHE A 965 -2.90 -48.80 0.06
N VAL A 966 -3.88 -47.95 0.34
CA VAL A 966 -3.71 -46.50 0.52
C VAL A 966 -2.64 -46.21 1.57
N GLN A 967 -2.71 -46.88 2.73
CA GLN A 967 -1.77 -46.65 3.82
C GLN A 967 -0.32 -46.98 3.42
N SER A 968 -0.12 -48.05 2.65
CA SER A 968 1.22 -48.44 2.15
C SER A 968 1.77 -47.43 1.15
N VAL A 969 0.91 -46.94 0.26
CA VAL A 969 1.27 -45.95 -0.77
C VAL A 969 1.52 -44.57 -0.16
N GLU A 970 0.70 -44.13 0.80
CA GLU A 970 0.88 -42.85 1.50
C GLU A 970 2.22 -42.76 2.23
N LYS A 971 2.71 -43.87 2.80
CA LYS A 971 4.05 -43.90 3.41
C LYS A 971 5.14 -43.63 2.38
N SER A 972 5.09 -44.29 1.21
CA SER A 972 6.07 -44.10 0.13
C SER A 972 5.97 -42.68 -0.47
N LYS A 973 4.76 -42.16 -0.62
CA LYS A 973 4.52 -40.77 -1.08
C LYS A 973 5.16 -39.77 -0.11
N PHE A 974 5.02 -39.95 1.20
CA PHE A 974 5.61 -39.08 2.20
C PHE A 974 7.14 -39.06 2.14
N GLU A 975 7.77 -40.23 1.93
CA GLU A 975 9.23 -40.34 1.71
C GLU A 975 9.68 -39.58 0.46
N CYS A 976 8.90 -39.58 -0.63
CA CYS A 976 9.20 -38.84 -1.85
C CYS A 976 9.06 -37.32 -1.62
N ILE A 977 8.06 -36.86 -0.86
CA ILE A 977 7.88 -35.44 -0.50
C ILE A 977 9.10 -34.97 0.31
N GLY A 978 9.53 -35.68 1.32
CA GLY A 978 10.71 -35.34 2.10
C GLY A 978 12.02 -35.31 1.29
N LYS A 979 12.18 -36.19 0.29
CA LYS A 979 13.33 -36.14 -0.63
C LYS A 979 13.25 -34.91 -1.54
N LYS A 980 12.06 -34.57 -2.05
CA LYS A 980 11.84 -33.40 -2.86
C LYS A 980 12.22 -32.13 -2.14
N GLU A 981 11.70 -31.92 -0.92
CA GLU A 981 12.02 -30.77 -0.07
C GLU A 981 13.53 -30.64 0.17
N LYS A 982 14.21 -31.75 0.41
CA LYS A 982 15.65 -31.74 0.55
C LYS A 982 16.38 -31.26 -0.72
N PHE A 983 15.95 -31.72 -1.90
CA PHE A 983 16.54 -31.29 -3.17
C PHE A 983 16.23 -29.82 -3.48
N GLU A 984 15.05 -29.31 -3.11
CA GLU A 984 14.70 -27.90 -3.22
C GLU A 984 15.60 -27.03 -2.36
N ILE A 985 15.86 -27.41 -1.10
CA ILE A 985 16.80 -26.71 -0.20
C ILE A 985 18.24 -26.77 -0.76
N GLU A 986 18.67 -27.93 -1.29
CA GLU A 986 19.99 -28.08 -1.91
C GLU A 986 20.14 -27.16 -3.12
N LYS A 987 19.11 -27.07 -3.98
CA LYS A 987 19.07 -26.17 -5.14
C LYS A 987 19.13 -24.70 -4.70
N ASP A 988 18.35 -24.29 -3.72
CA ASP A 988 18.36 -22.93 -3.19
C ASP A 988 19.73 -22.55 -2.63
N THR A 989 20.37 -23.45 -1.88
CA THR A 989 21.72 -23.24 -1.35
C THR A 989 22.75 -23.07 -2.47
N PHE A 990 22.61 -23.87 -3.53
CA PHE A 990 23.50 -23.82 -4.70
C PHE A 990 23.31 -22.52 -5.48
N VAL A 991 22.07 -22.09 -5.74
CA VAL A 991 21.74 -20.80 -6.38
C VAL A 991 22.31 -19.64 -5.56
N HIS A 992 22.13 -19.68 -4.25
CA HIS A 992 22.68 -18.65 -3.37
C HIS A 992 24.22 -18.56 -3.45
N LYS A 993 24.92 -19.68 -3.52
CA LYS A 993 26.39 -19.72 -3.62
C LYS A 993 26.91 -19.04 -4.89
N TYR A 994 26.30 -19.28 -6.03
CA TYR A 994 26.83 -18.87 -7.33
C TYR A 994 26.22 -17.58 -7.87
N PHE A 995 24.97 -17.27 -7.51
CA PHE A 995 24.23 -16.13 -8.07
C PHE A 995 23.88 -15.05 -7.03
N ARG A 996 24.00 -15.31 -5.75
CA ARG A 996 23.88 -14.36 -4.65
C ARG A 996 25.16 -14.28 -3.86
#